data_92a2a8530f088b144a202c3cacad3125
#
_entry.id   92a2a8530f088b144a202c3cacad3125
#
_cell.length_a   1.000
_cell.length_b   1.000
_cell.length_c   1.000
_cell.angle_alpha   90.00
_cell.angle_beta   90.00
_cell.angle_gamma   90.00
#
_symmetry.space_group_name_H-M   'P 1'
#
loop_
_entity.id
_entity.type
_entity.pdbx_description
1 polymer ?
#
loop_
_entity_poly.entity_id
_entity_poly.type
_entity_poly.pdbx_seq_one_letter_code
_entity_poly.pdbx_strand_id
1 'polypeptide(L)'
;MGANEFVKHGGMPREFTCFSFDLNFWSTLQKSVTILMKQFIATFLLLLAIGGFQRGFALEAFIVSEVRLEGLQRISAGTVFNYLPIKVGDAMDEERTADAIRALFKTGFFKDVRIEREGNILIVSVVERPSIANITFSGNSDIDTEELFESLKQIGFASGRVFDRSVFDQVEQELSRSYFSLGKYGVEITGTVTPLERNRVAIHFDVFEGEVARIKQINIVGNEVFSDDKLLDLFKLDTSRWYSFLTKSDQYSKQKLAADLESIRSHYLNNGYIDFSIDSTQVSLTHDKRYVYITININEGARFSVSDIKLAGDSPVQKEKLRDSITVSPGSVFSRAAVTQTSENLAERLGEDGYAFANINAIPDIDKEGEEANLTFFIDPGKRVYVRRVNFYGNAKTQDEVLRREMRQIEGAWISTKDVERSRVRLERLGFFEEVNIETSAVPGTTDQVDINISVVERPSGSILAGAGFSQSQGILLQGSISQENFLGTGNRVVATFNNSDVNRTFLFSYLNPYYTMDGVSRGFHVRYEETDAADANISKYALDELSTGLNFGIPINEFDAVNIGFSVGHMNFNKGASASREVKAFERENGNSFNTLLLTGSWSRDSRNRKIFPNKGSFTYAGTEIAVPGDDLTYYKLTGRHQQFFPLFNNYVSMIHGEIGFGDGYGSTQDFPLIENFFAGGIRSVRGFKANTLGPRDSNDDPLGGNLKLEGSAELIIPMPFASDMKSTRLSAFFDAGNVYSSQQDLDFGTLRYSTGLATTWMSPFGALTFSYAIPLRKEANDKTQEFQFTLGTNF
;
A
#
# COMPACT_ATOMS: atom_id res chain seq x y z
N MET A 1 59.44 30.21 -29.71
CA MET A 1 60.55 30.30 -28.74
C MET A 1 60.31 29.14 -27.82
N GLY A 2 60.97 28.15 -28.01
CA GLY A 2 62.30 27.57 -27.91
C GLY A 2 62.11 26.34 -27.03
N ALA A 3 62.15 25.16 -27.47
CA ALA A 3 63.19 24.33 -27.99
C ALA A 3 64.00 23.60 -26.92
N ASN A 4 64.06 22.33 -27.17
CA ASN A 4 65.18 21.41 -27.01
C ASN A 4 65.35 20.73 -25.64
N GLU A 5 65.29 19.43 -25.72
CA GLU A 5 66.31 18.40 -26.02
C GLU A 5 67.04 17.93 -24.79
N PHE A 6 67.14 16.64 -24.55
CA PHE A 6 68.10 15.60 -24.89
C PHE A 6 67.87 14.37 -24.02
N VAL A 7 67.64 13.20 -24.56
CA VAL A 7 68.49 12.17 -25.14
C VAL A 7 68.94 11.03 -24.21
N LYS A 8 68.52 9.83 -24.64
CA LYS A 8 69.25 8.55 -24.71
C LYS A 8 69.81 7.85 -23.48
N HIS A 9 69.45 6.65 -23.32
CA HIS A 9 70.12 5.35 -23.51
C HIS A 9 69.47 4.39 -22.48
N GLY A 10 69.14 3.16 -22.68
CA GLY A 10 69.61 2.12 -23.54
C GLY A 10 69.22 0.83 -22.88
N GLY A 11 68.85 -0.12 -23.70
CA GLY A 11 69.24 -1.46 -23.53
C GLY A 11 68.20 -2.47 -23.19
N MET A 12 67.56 -3.06 -24.23
CA MET A 12 67.09 -4.46 -24.14
C MET A 12 68.21 -5.42 -23.83
N PRO A 13 67.95 -6.57 -23.19
CA PRO A 13 68.03 -7.75 -24.01
C PRO A 13 66.78 -8.67 -23.93
N ARG A 14 66.47 -9.13 -25.13
CA ARG A 14 65.71 -10.33 -25.40
C ARG A 14 66.47 -11.55 -24.90
N GLU A 15 65.87 -12.46 -24.15
CA GLU A 15 66.13 -13.87 -24.21
C GLU A 15 64.86 -14.68 -24.20
N PHE A 16 64.49 -15.08 -25.40
CA PHE A 16 63.58 -16.21 -25.64
C PHE A 16 64.40 -17.46 -25.40
N THR A 17 64.20 -18.17 -24.27
CA THR A 17 64.57 -19.56 -24.12
C THR A 17 63.46 -20.45 -24.61
N CYS A 18 63.70 -21.00 -25.82
CA CYS A 18 62.98 -22.18 -26.31
C CYS A 18 63.25 -23.34 -25.33
N PHE A 19 62.25 -23.80 -24.63
CA PHE A 19 62.26 -25.12 -24.02
C PHE A 19 62.04 -26.14 -25.09
N SER A 20 63.06 -26.84 -25.49
CA SER A 20 63.02 -28.01 -26.31
C SER A 20 62.35 -29.13 -25.51
N PHE A 21 61.18 -29.51 -25.92
CA PHE A 21 60.46 -30.69 -25.41
C PHE A 21 61.20 -31.94 -25.81
N ASP A 22 61.79 -32.63 -24.81
CA ASP A 22 62.51 -33.86 -24.98
C ASP A 22 61.56 -35.03 -25.31
N LEU A 23 61.53 -35.44 -26.54
CA LEU A 23 60.75 -36.55 -27.09
C LEU A 23 60.95 -37.89 -26.38
N ASN A 24 62.06 -38.02 -25.56
CA ASN A 24 62.34 -39.22 -24.80
C ASN A 24 61.49 -39.39 -23.53
N PHE A 25 60.95 -38.32 -22.97
CA PHE A 25 60.07 -38.36 -21.78
C PHE A 25 58.74 -39.06 -22.08
N TRP A 26 58.16 -38.78 -23.23
CA TRP A 26 56.86 -39.39 -23.64
C TRP A 26 57.00 -40.87 -23.97
N SER A 27 58.11 -41.34 -24.55
CA SER A 27 58.33 -42.78 -24.85
C SER A 27 58.47 -43.62 -23.60
N THR A 28 59.09 -43.06 -22.55
CA THR A 28 59.26 -43.75 -21.25
C THR A 28 57.98 -43.79 -20.46
N LEU A 29 57.18 -42.71 -20.51
CA LEU A 29 55.89 -42.62 -19.84
C LEU A 29 54.87 -43.59 -20.51
N GLN A 30 54.88 -43.68 -21.84
CA GLN A 30 53.99 -44.59 -22.59
C GLN A 30 54.26 -46.05 -22.33
N LYS A 31 55.53 -46.44 -22.15
CA LYS A 31 55.94 -47.82 -21.76
C LYS A 31 55.55 -48.15 -20.32
N SER A 32 55.71 -47.20 -19.37
CA SER A 32 55.30 -47.38 -17.99
C SER A 32 53.80 -47.43 -17.80
N VAL A 33 53.03 -46.63 -18.52
CA VAL A 33 51.54 -46.67 -18.52
C VAL A 33 51.02 -47.95 -19.12
N THR A 34 51.69 -48.47 -20.17
CA THR A 34 51.25 -49.72 -20.83
C THR A 34 51.55 -50.94 -19.94
N ILE A 35 52.60 -50.93 -19.18
CA ILE A 35 52.96 -52.00 -18.19
C ILE A 35 52.00 -51.94 -17.02
N LEU A 36 51.72 -50.75 -16.49
CA LEU A 36 50.74 -50.51 -15.40
C LEU A 36 49.33 -50.91 -15.82
N MET A 37 48.93 -50.55 -17.05
CA MET A 37 47.62 -50.90 -17.59
C MET A 37 47.48 -52.42 -17.81
N LYS A 38 48.51 -53.09 -18.27
CA LYS A 38 48.53 -54.57 -18.35
C LYS A 38 48.50 -55.27 -16.99
N GLN A 39 49.16 -54.71 -15.99
CA GLN A 39 49.08 -55.24 -14.63
C GLN A 39 47.72 -54.93 -14.01
N PHE A 40 47.14 -53.76 -14.29
CA PHE A 40 45.77 -53.43 -13.84
C PHE A 40 44.72 -54.31 -14.49
N ILE A 41 44.83 -54.57 -15.81
CA ILE A 41 43.91 -55.46 -16.54
C ILE A 41 44.07 -56.90 -16.02
N ALA A 42 45.31 -57.37 -15.79
CA ALA A 42 45.56 -58.72 -15.27
C ALA A 42 45.01 -58.86 -13.83
N THR A 43 45.20 -57.85 -12.99
CA THR A 43 44.65 -57.84 -11.62
C THR A 43 43.13 -57.66 -11.61
N PHE A 44 42.57 -56.88 -12.54
CA PHE A 44 41.14 -56.73 -12.70
C PHE A 44 40.45 -58.01 -13.24
N LEU A 45 41.12 -58.68 -14.17
CA LEU A 45 40.64 -59.99 -14.65
C LEU A 45 40.79 -61.09 -13.60
N LEU A 46 41.82 -61.04 -12.74
CA LEU A 46 41.98 -61.95 -11.59
C LEU A 46 40.95 -61.67 -10.51
N LEU A 47 40.63 -60.39 -10.25
CA LEU A 47 39.53 -59.95 -9.37
C LEU A 47 38.15 -60.32 -9.91
N LEU A 48 37.96 -60.27 -11.22
CA LEU A 48 36.71 -60.69 -11.88
C LEU A 48 36.60 -62.24 -11.81
N ALA A 49 37.70 -62.99 -11.85
CA ALA A 49 37.68 -64.46 -11.75
C ALA A 49 37.45 -64.93 -10.29
N ILE A 50 37.82 -64.11 -9.29
CA ILE A 50 37.57 -64.37 -7.85
C ILE A 50 36.18 -63.84 -7.46
N GLY A 51 35.67 -62.80 -8.11
CA GLY A 51 34.34 -62.22 -7.89
C GLY A 51 33.19 -63.06 -8.54
N GLY A 52 33.50 -64.04 -9.33
CA GLY A 52 32.53 -64.88 -10.06
C GLY A 52 31.86 -66.00 -9.25
N PHE A 53 32.10 -66.06 -7.92
CA PHE A 53 31.43 -67.02 -7.05
C PHE A 53 30.78 -66.40 -5.79
N GLN A 54 30.25 -65.19 -5.93
CA GLN A 54 29.13 -64.88 -5.09
C GLN A 54 27.86 -65.37 -5.75
N ARG A 55 27.42 -66.54 -5.42
CA ARG A 55 26.05 -66.92 -5.54
C ARG A 55 25.27 -65.89 -4.76
N GLY A 56 24.69 -64.92 -5.46
CA GLY A 56 23.58 -64.21 -4.91
C GLY A 56 22.56 -65.23 -4.49
N PHE A 57 22.27 -65.33 -3.18
CA PHE A 57 21.05 -65.97 -2.72
C PHE A 57 19.91 -65.18 -3.31
N ALA A 58 19.47 -65.50 -4.52
CA ALA A 58 18.18 -65.07 -5.00
C ALA A 58 17.17 -65.59 -3.98
N LEU A 59 16.42 -64.73 -3.38
CA LEU A 59 15.33 -65.09 -2.50
C LEU A 59 14.37 -65.95 -3.34
N GLU A 60 14.32 -67.26 -3.08
CA GLU A 60 13.31 -68.11 -3.70
C GLU A 60 11.94 -67.51 -3.43
N ALA A 61 11.13 -67.33 -4.46
CA ALA A 61 9.79 -66.79 -4.32
C ALA A 61 8.99 -67.65 -3.34
N PHE A 62 8.38 -67.02 -2.33
CA PHE A 62 7.57 -67.69 -1.31
C PHE A 62 6.22 -67.03 -1.18
N ILE A 63 5.21 -67.77 -0.74
CA ILE A 63 3.88 -67.25 -0.47
C ILE A 63 3.86 -66.74 0.99
N VAL A 64 3.53 -65.47 1.16
CA VAL A 64 3.45 -64.80 2.49
C VAL A 64 2.25 -65.39 3.25
N SER A 65 2.50 -66.11 4.35
CA SER A 65 1.46 -66.62 5.23
C SER A 65 1.04 -65.68 6.34
N GLU A 66 1.97 -64.82 6.77
CA GLU A 66 1.80 -63.84 7.83
C GLU A 66 2.75 -62.65 7.57
N VAL A 67 2.31 -61.40 7.88
CA VAL A 67 3.16 -60.24 7.91
C VAL A 67 3.28 -59.76 9.36
N ARG A 68 4.50 -59.80 9.91
CA ARG A 68 4.80 -59.32 11.24
C ARG A 68 5.51 -57.99 11.16
N LEU A 69 5.01 -56.97 11.90
CA LEU A 69 5.62 -55.65 11.98
C LEU A 69 6.38 -55.53 13.31
N GLU A 70 7.64 -55.07 13.22
CA GLU A 70 8.49 -54.85 14.40
C GLU A 70 9.06 -53.43 14.38
N GLY A 71 9.32 -52.87 15.57
CA GLY A 71 9.94 -51.54 15.70
C GLY A 71 8.96 -50.37 15.71
N LEU A 72 7.66 -50.58 15.63
CA LEU A 72 6.64 -49.53 15.73
C LEU A 72 6.55 -48.97 17.16
N GLN A 73 6.50 -47.65 17.26
CA GLN A 73 6.39 -46.97 18.54
C GLN A 73 5.17 -46.04 18.61
N ARG A 74 4.93 -45.27 17.56
CA ARG A 74 3.90 -44.25 17.46
C ARG A 74 2.94 -44.51 16.29
N ILE A 75 3.46 -45.01 15.19
CA ILE A 75 2.64 -45.31 13.99
C ILE A 75 1.87 -46.57 14.21
N SER A 76 0.56 -46.55 13.87
CA SER A 76 -0.25 -47.75 14.03
C SER A 76 0.11 -48.80 12.95
N ALA A 77 0.00 -50.07 13.32
CA ALA A 77 0.20 -51.19 12.38
C ALA A 77 -0.71 -51.04 11.15
N GLY A 78 -1.97 -50.57 11.34
CA GLY A 78 -2.91 -50.34 10.27
C GLY A 78 -2.42 -49.28 9.25
N THR A 79 -1.73 -48.23 9.72
CA THR A 79 -1.13 -47.25 8.83
C THR A 79 -0.04 -47.87 7.96
N VAL A 80 0.81 -48.73 8.56
CA VAL A 80 1.87 -49.40 7.76
C VAL A 80 1.26 -50.33 6.73
N PHE A 81 0.24 -51.12 7.09
CA PHE A 81 -0.45 -52.00 6.15
C PHE A 81 -1.15 -51.27 4.99
N ASN A 82 -1.62 -50.04 5.20
CA ASN A 82 -2.20 -49.25 4.13
C ASN A 82 -1.19 -48.84 3.05
N TYR A 83 0.06 -48.66 3.40
CA TYR A 83 1.13 -48.29 2.48
C TYR A 83 1.99 -49.45 2.00
N LEU A 84 1.87 -50.62 2.66
CA LEU A 84 2.59 -51.80 2.28
C LEU A 84 1.89 -52.50 1.08
N PRO A 85 2.51 -52.56 -0.13
CA PRO A 85 1.87 -53.16 -1.30
C PRO A 85 1.90 -54.69 -1.28
N ILE A 86 1.85 -55.30 -0.11
CA ILE A 86 1.94 -56.77 0.10
C ILE A 86 0.82 -57.19 1.04
N LYS A 87 0.11 -58.28 0.70
CA LYS A 87 -0.93 -58.93 1.48
C LYS A 87 -0.57 -60.37 1.77
N VAL A 88 -1.20 -60.93 2.81
CA VAL A 88 -1.16 -62.34 3.07
C VAL A 88 -1.72 -63.10 1.86
N GLY A 89 -1.00 -64.11 1.38
CA GLY A 89 -1.28 -64.88 0.17
C GLY A 89 -0.53 -64.41 -1.07
N ASP A 90 0.13 -63.26 -1.04
CA ASP A 90 0.94 -62.78 -2.17
C ASP A 90 2.28 -63.54 -2.30
N ALA A 91 2.72 -63.75 -3.53
CA ALA A 91 4.06 -64.30 -3.80
C ALA A 91 5.08 -63.16 -3.65
N MET A 92 6.10 -63.42 -2.86
CA MET A 92 7.19 -62.48 -2.56
C MET A 92 8.45 -62.85 -3.31
N ASP A 93 9.00 -61.86 -4.01
CA ASP A 93 10.28 -61.96 -4.71
C ASP A 93 11.14 -60.69 -4.37
N GLU A 94 12.32 -60.60 -4.97
CA GLU A 94 13.26 -59.53 -4.73
C GLU A 94 12.72 -58.16 -5.23
N GLU A 95 12.01 -58.12 -6.33
CA GLU A 95 11.44 -56.90 -6.89
C GLU A 95 10.33 -56.36 -6.02
N ARG A 96 9.40 -57.20 -5.58
CA ARG A 96 8.32 -56.82 -4.63
C ARG A 96 8.84 -56.42 -3.26
N THR A 97 9.93 -57.04 -2.80
CA THR A 97 10.61 -56.61 -1.58
C THR A 97 11.15 -55.22 -1.70
N ALA A 98 11.82 -54.90 -2.81
CA ALA A 98 12.32 -53.58 -3.09
C ALA A 98 11.20 -52.52 -3.23
N ASP A 99 10.07 -52.91 -3.89
CA ASP A 99 8.91 -52.04 -4.02
C ASP A 99 8.23 -51.74 -2.68
N ALA A 100 8.15 -52.75 -1.81
CA ALA A 100 7.61 -52.58 -0.46
C ALA A 100 8.47 -51.64 0.40
N ILE A 101 9.79 -51.82 0.35
CA ILE A 101 10.74 -50.94 1.03
C ILE A 101 10.58 -49.52 0.46
N ARG A 102 10.56 -49.31 -0.86
CA ARG A 102 10.38 -48.00 -1.50
C ARG A 102 9.05 -47.35 -1.12
N ALA A 103 7.96 -48.10 -1.09
CA ALA A 103 6.64 -47.60 -0.73
C ALA A 103 6.61 -47.10 0.73
N LEU A 104 7.21 -47.84 1.67
CA LEU A 104 7.32 -47.41 3.05
C LEU A 104 8.24 -46.21 3.23
N PHE A 105 9.41 -46.19 2.57
CA PHE A 105 10.30 -45.01 2.59
C PHE A 105 9.64 -43.76 2.01
N LYS A 106 8.86 -43.88 0.95
CA LYS A 106 8.15 -42.76 0.32
C LYS A 106 7.16 -42.06 1.25
N THR A 107 6.68 -42.76 2.29
CA THR A 107 5.80 -42.14 3.32
C THR A 107 6.53 -41.07 4.14
N GLY A 108 7.87 -41.11 4.20
CA GLY A 108 8.66 -40.21 5.04
C GLY A 108 8.64 -40.58 6.55
N PHE A 109 7.87 -41.57 6.94
CA PHE A 109 7.72 -41.92 8.37
C PHE A 109 8.90 -42.68 8.97
N PHE A 110 9.67 -43.37 8.15
CA PHE A 110 10.69 -44.31 8.60
C PHE A 110 12.11 -43.82 8.25
N LYS A 111 13.02 -44.00 9.21
CA LYS A 111 14.46 -43.81 9.04
C LYS A 111 15.12 -45.03 8.41
N ASP A 112 14.66 -46.21 8.78
CA ASP A 112 15.14 -47.48 8.24
C ASP A 112 13.97 -48.47 8.08
N VAL A 113 14.01 -49.28 7.05
CA VAL A 113 13.02 -50.31 6.73
C VAL A 113 13.79 -51.54 6.29
N ARG A 114 13.63 -52.64 6.99
CA ARG A 114 14.19 -53.93 6.68
C ARG A 114 13.08 -54.97 6.49
N ILE A 115 13.23 -55.78 5.55
CA ILE A 115 12.31 -56.88 5.27
C ILE A 115 13.11 -58.17 5.40
N GLU A 116 12.71 -59.00 6.33
CA GLU A 116 13.36 -60.28 6.62
C GLU A 116 12.34 -61.41 6.43
N ARG A 117 12.84 -62.64 6.18
CA ARG A 117 12.02 -63.81 6.03
C ARG A 117 12.30 -64.82 7.10
N GLU A 118 11.27 -65.30 7.81
CA GLU A 118 11.30 -66.43 8.74
C GLU A 118 10.33 -67.49 8.27
N GLY A 119 10.83 -68.50 7.54
CA GLY A 119 9.95 -69.49 6.88
C GLY A 119 9.03 -68.83 5.82
N ASN A 120 7.72 -68.84 6.03
CA ASN A 120 6.69 -68.18 5.19
C ASN A 120 6.18 -66.86 5.82
N ILE A 121 6.76 -66.41 6.93
CA ILE A 121 6.42 -65.18 7.61
C ILE A 121 7.32 -64.05 7.07
N LEU A 122 6.70 -62.92 6.67
CA LEU A 122 7.41 -61.71 6.30
C LEU A 122 7.53 -60.80 7.52
N ILE A 123 8.76 -60.59 7.98
CA ILE A 123 9.05 -59.64 9.08
C ILE A 123 9.46 -58.31 8.49
N VAL A 124 8.66 -57.29 8.76
CA VAL A 124 8.96 -55.89 8.35
C VAL A 124 9.39 -55.11 9.58
N SER A 125 10.69 -54.96 9.74
CA SER A 125 11.30 -54.21 10.83
C SER A 125 11.50 -52.77 10.40
N VAL A 126 10.92 -51.84 11.16
CA VAL A 126 10.95 -50.41 10.83
C VAL A 126 11.60 -49.61 11.96
N VAL A 127 12.31 -48.57 11.63
CA VAL A 127 12.76 -47.58 12.58
C VAL A 127 12.02 -46.26 12.28
N GLU A 128 11.13 -45.88 13.15
CA GLU A 128 10.36 -44.65 12.95
C GLU A 128 11.25 -43.40 13.06
N ARG A 129 11.03 -42.40 12.18
CA ARG A 129 11.56 -41.05 12.39
C ARG A 129 10.84 -40.39 13.55
N PRO A 130 11.52 -39.66 14.43
CA PRO A 130 10.86 -38.96 15.54
C PRO A 130 9.90 -37.91 15.03
N SER A 131 8.90 -37.54 15.80
CA SER A 131 8.03 -36.41 15.51
C SER A 131 8.44 -35.19 16.33
N ILE A 132 8.20 -34.01 15.75
CA ILE A 132 8.46 -32.73 16.41
C ILE A 132 7.39 -32.52 17.50
N ALA A 133 7.82 -32.44 18.76
CA ALA A 133 6.94 -32.18 19.89
C ALA A 133 6.63 -30.70 20.04
N ASN A 134 7.67 -29.90 20.04
CA ASN A 134 7.61 -28.44 20.09
C ASN A 134 8.81 -27.83 19.38
N ILE A 135 8.62 -26.59 18.94
CA ILE A 135 9.68 -25.75 18.41
C ILE A 135 9.69 -24.49 19.28
N THR A 136 10.87 -24.04 19.66
CA THR A 136 11.05 -22.82 20.46
C THR A 136 12.16 -21.97 19.89
N PHE A 137 12.07 -20.66 20.08
CA PHE A 137 13.07 -19.69 19.67
C PHE A 137 13.56 -18.90 20.88
N SER A 138 14.79 -18.46 20.83
CA SER A 138 15.39 -17.48 21.75
C SER A 138 16.24 -16.49 20.95
N GLY A 139 16.30 -15.23 21.40
CA GLY A 139 17.14 -14.20 20.81
C GLY A 139 16.58 -13.52 19.53
N ASN A 140 15.40 -13.91 19.07
CA ASN A 140 14.71 -13.33 17.91
C ASN A 140 13.94 -12.07 18.29
N SER A 141 14.63 -10.94 18.37
CA SER A 141 14.01 -9.65 18.78
C SER A 141 13.36 -8.87 17.62
N ASP A 142 13.90 -9.01 16.40
CA ASP A 142 13.48 -8.23 15.23
C ASP A 142 12.47 -8.96 14.34
N ILE A 143 12.31 -10.27 14.50
CA ILE A 143 11.25 -11.03 13.82
C ILE A 143 10.38 -11.66 14.91
N ASP A 144 9.09 -11.41 14.81
CA ASP A 144 8.13 -11.96 15.74
C ASP A 144 8.12 -13.51 15.69
N THR A 145 8.05 -14.15 16.85
CA THR A 145 8.03 -15.61 16.96
C THR A 145 6.87 -16.22 16.16
N GLU A 146 5.72 -15.58 16.13
CA GLU A 146 4.54 -16.00 15.36
C GLU A 146 4.85 -16.02 13.85
N GLU A 147 5.52 -15.00 13.33
CA GLU A 147 5.92 -14.91 11.92
C GLU A 147 6.92 -16.01 11.55
N LEU A 148 7.86 -16.32 12.44
CA LEU A 148 8.78 -17.43 12.25
C LEU A 148 8.03 -18.77 12.19
N PHE A 149 7.05 -18.99 13.06
CA PHE A 149 6.23 -20.21 13.04
C PHE A 149 5.44 -20.37 11.74
N GLU A 150 4.82 -19.32 11.23
CA GLU A 150 4.06 -19.40 9.97
C GLU A 150 5.00 -19.69 8.78
N SER A 151 6.20 -19.09 8.76
CA SER A 151 7.22 -19.40 7.74
C SER A 151 7.64 -20.86 7.77
N LEU A 152 7.88 -21.42 8.96
CA LEU A 152 8.23 -22.84 9.12
C LEU A 152 7.10 -23.78 8.71
N LYS A 153 5.87 -23.42 9.01
CA LYS A 153 4.68 -24.19 8.65
C LYS A 153 4.48 -24.29 7.14
N GLN A 154 4.79 -23.23 6.38
CA GLN A 154 4.74 -23.23 4.92
C GLN A 154 5.67 -24.28 4.28
N ILE A 155 6.84 -24.50 4.86
CA ILE A 155 7.81 -25.53 4.41
C ILE A 155 7.55 -26.91 5.03
N GLY A 156 6.44 -27.05 5.78
CA GLY A 156 6.03 -28.32 6.40
C GLY A 156 6.74 -28.66 7.72
N PHE A 157 7.46 -27.72 8.32
CA PHE A 157 8.19 -27.91 9.56
C PHE A 157 7.38 -27.32 10.73
N ALA A 158 6.61 -28.18 11.41
CA ALA A 158 5.70 -27.78 12.47
C ALA A 158 5.58 -28.86 13.55
N SER A 159 5.09 -28.50 14.74
CA SER A 159 4.75 -29.45 15.78
C SER A 159 3.79 -30.53 15.30
N GLY A 160 4.01 -31.78 15.67
CA GLY A 160 3.26 -32.96 15.23
C GLY A 160 3.73 -33.54 13.87
N ARG A 161 4.56 -32.86 13.10
CA ARG A 161 5.17 -33.38 11.87
C ARG A 161 6.36 -34.31 12.15
N VAL A 162 6.71 -35.11 11.16
CA VAL A 162 7.90 -35.98 11.25
C VAL A 162 9.15 -35.13 11.13
N PHE A 163 10.11 -35.36 12.03
CA PHE A 163 11.41 -34.69 11.97
C PHE A 163 12.29 -35.33 10.91
N ASP A 164 12.78 -34.49 9.98
CA ASP A 164 13.80 -34.85 9.00
C ASP A 164 14.99 -33.92 9.14
N ARG A 165 16.20 -34.51 9.22
CA ARG A 165 17.43 -33.71 9.39
C ARG A 165 17.69 -32.78 8.22
N SER A 166 17.41 -33.24 6.99
CA SER A 166 17.62 -32.41 5.81
C SER A 166 16.68 -31.19 5.75
N VAL A 167 15.43 -31.37 6.22
CA VAL A 167 14.47 -30.24 6.35
C VAL A 167 14.92 -29.30 7.46
N PHE A 168 15.43 -29.84 8.57
CA PHE A 168 15.97 -29.01 9.65
C PHE A 168 17.14 -28.13 9.19
N ASP A 169 18.09 -28.68 8.41
CA ASP A 169 19.22 -27.92 7.88
C ASP A 169 18.75 -26.86 6.85
N GLN A 170 17.67 -27.14 6.11
CA GLN A 170 17.02 -26.14 5.23
C GLN A 170 16.35 -25.03 6.02
N VAL A 171 15.73 -25.35 7.15
CA VAL A 171 15.10 -24.38 8.06
C VAL A 171 16.15 -23.38 8.57
N GLU A 172 17.30 -23.84 9.04
CA GLU A 172 18.35 -22.95 9.51
C GLU A 172 18.81 -21.98 8.42
N GLN A 173 18.90 -22.47 7.17
CA GLN A 173 19.23 -21.62 6.02
C GLN A 173 18.13 -20.61 5.68
N GLU A 174 16.85 -21.01 5.73
CA GLU A 174 15.73 -20.13 5.43
C GLU A 174 15.56 -19.05 6.50
N LEU A 175 15.68 -19.43 7.77
CA LEU A 175 15.71 -18.47 8.87
C LEU A 175 16.86 -17.46 8.68
N SER A 176 18.06 -17.93 8.31
CA SER A 176 19.20 -17.04 8.02
C SER A 176 18.89 -16.09 6.86
N ARG A 177 18.21 -16.56 5.79
CA ARG A 177 17.80 -15.70 4.67
C ARG A 177 16.79 -14.63 5.10
N SER A 178 15.85 -14.97 6.00
CA SER A 178 14.90 -14.00 6.55
C SER A 178 15.63 -12.86 7.26
N TYR A 179 16.64 -13.15 8.07
CA TYR A 179 17.48 -12.14 8.70
C TYR A 179 18.38 -11.38 7.71
N PHE A 180 18.88 -12.04 6.66
CA PHE A 180 19.61 -11.35 5.59
C PHE A 180 18.75 -10.35 4.84
N SER A 181 17.44 -10.61 4.68
CA SER A 181 16.51 -9.66 4.07
C SER A 181 16.36 -8.39 4.90
N LEU A 182 16.54 -8.48 6.22
CA LEU A 182 16.59 -7.35 7.16
C LEU A 182 17.97 -6.69 7.26
N GLY A 183 18.94 -7.17 6.47
CA GLY A 183 20.31 -6.63 6.49
C GLY A 183 21.21 -7.18 7.60
N LYS A 184 20.77 -8.20 8.33
CA LYS A 184 21.53 -8.81 9.44
C LYS A 184 22.41 -9.95 8.95
N TYR A 185 23.47 -9.62 8.26
CA TYR A 185 24.42 -10.62 7.70
C TYR A 185 25.31 -11.31 8.76
N GLY A 186 25.31 -10.78 9.98
CA GLY A 186 25.98 -11.34 11.13
C GLY A 186 25.19 -12.35 11.92
N VAL A 187 23.98 -12.69 11.48
CA VAL A 187 23.11 -13.64 12.19
C VAL A 187 23.79 -15.01 12.29
N GLU A 188 23.72 -15.59 13.48
CA GLU A 188 24.11 -16.96 13.76
C GLU A 188 22.91 -17.68 14.35
N ILE A 189 22.48 -18.78 13.74
CA ILE A 189 21.34 -19.56 14.16
C ILE A 189 21.84 -20.96 14.49
N THR A 190 21.62 -21.38 15.72
CA THR A 190 22.02 -22.69 16.18
C THR A 190 20.79 -23.49 16.59
N GLY A 191 20.45 -24.49 15.79
CA GLY A 191 19.35 -25.38 16.12
C GLY A 191 19.80 -26.58 16.99
N THR A 192 19.15 -26.79 18.11
CA THR A 192 19.38 -27.92 19.01
C THR A 192 18.20 -28.86 18.97
N VAL A 193 18.47 -30.14 18.73
CA VAL A 193 17.47 -31.21 18.70
C VAL A 193 17.63 -32.08 19.95
N THR A 194 16.65 -32.02 20.82
CA THR A 194 16.65 -32.80 22.09
C THR A 194 15.67 -33.96 21.97
N PRO A 195 16.15 -35.22 22.09
CA PRO A 195 15.29 -36.40 22.12
C PRO A 195 14.38 -36.41 23.36
N LEU A 196 13.11 -36.75 23.12
CA LEU A 196 12.08 -36.90 24.15
C LEU A 196 11.52 -38.34 24.17
N GLU A 197 10.83 -38.70 25.23
CA GLU A 197 10.12 -39.95 25.30
C GLU A 197 9.11 -40.16 24.16
N ARG A 198 8.80 -41.40 23.83
CA ARG A 198 7.88 -41.83 22.77
C ARG A 198 8.27 -41.37 21.38
N ASN A 199 9.54 -41.49 21.01
CA ASN A 199 10.08 -41.17 19.72
C ASN A 199 9.72 -39.76 19.23
N ARG A 200 9.91 -38.75 20.09
CA ARG A 200 9.68 -37.33 19.82
C ARG A 200 10.98 -36.55 19.98
N VAL A 201 11.00 -35.38 19.39
CA VAL A 201 12.09 -34.40 19.56
C VAL A 201 11.53 -33.03 19.90
N ALA A 202 12.21 -32.33 20.80
CA ALA A 202 12.05 -30.90 20.98
C ALA A 202 13.14 -30.19 20.17
N ILE A 203 12.78 -29.09 19.52
CA ILE A 203 13.70 -28.28 18.71
C ILE A 203 13.77 -26.91 19.33
N HIS A 204 14.96 -26.42 19.52
CA HIS A 204 15.24 -25.09 20.00
C HIS A 204 16.19 -24.38 19.05
N PHE A 205 15.78 -23.21 18.54
CA PHE A 205 16.63 -22.33 17.75
C PHE A 205 17.10 -21.18 18.63
N ASP A 206 18.41 -21.11 18.83
CA ASP A 206 19.06 -19.99 19.47
C ASP A 206 19.57 -19.04 18.37
N VAL A 207 19.07 -17.81 18.38
CA VAL A 207 19.32 -16.81 17.34
C VAL A 207 20.16 -15.69 17.92
N PHE A 208 21.37 -15.55 17.41
CA PHE A 208 22.18 -14.35 17.61
C PHE A 208 22.02 -13.48 16.38
N GLU A 209 21.18 -12.44 16.47
CA GLU A 209 20.78 -11.65 15.30
C GLU A 209 21.91 -10.81 14.69
N GLY A 210 22.90 -10.44 15.48
CA GLY A 210 23.96 -9.54 15.04
C GLY A 210 23.48 -8.10 14.80
N GLU A 211 24.40 -7.27 14.33
CA GLU A 211 24.06 -5.89 13.94
C GLU A 211 23.64 -5.82 12.47
N VAL A 212 22.82 -4.80 12.14
CA VAL A 212 22.41 -4.53 10.75
C VAL A 212 23.61 -3.98 9.98
N ALA A 213 23.90 -4.57 8.83
CA ALA A 213 24.97 -4.12 7.94
C ALA A 213 24.59 -2.77 7.28
N ARG A 214 25.38 -1.74 7.53
CA ARG A 214 25.15 -0.37 7.04
C ARG A 214 26.02 -0.07 5.83
N ILE A 215 25.43 0.63 4.88
CA ILE A 215 26.13 1.04 3.66
C ILE A 215 27.11 2.16 4.02
N LYS A 216 28.37 1.90 3.79
CA LYS A 216 29.46 2.88 4.00
C LYS A 216 29.71 3.71 2.75
N GLN A 217 29.62 3.07 1.57
CA GLN A 217 29.90 3.71 0.30
C GLN A 217 29.19 2.99 -0.83
N ILE A 218 28.69 3.77 -1.81
CA ILE A 218 28.18 3.30 -3.09
C ILE A 218 29.00 4.03 -4.16
N ASN A 219 29.68 3.28 -5.03
CA ASN A 219 30.45 3.80 -6.16
C ASN A 219 29.77 3.37 -7.45
N ILE A 220 29.58 4.31 -8.36
CA ILE A 220 29.17 4.04 -9.75
C ILE A 220 30.36 4.36 -10.63
N VAL A 221 30.71 3.46 -11.53
CA VAL A 221 31.87 3.58 -12.40
C VAL A 221 31.43 3.42 -13.85
N GLY A 222 31.87 4.32 -14.72
CA GLY A 222 31.50 4.34 -16.15
C GLY A 222 30.39 5.31 -16.50
N ASN A 223 29.90 6.11 -15.54
CA ASN A 223 28.92 7.16 -15.76
C ASN A 223 29.62 8.48 -16.17
N GLU A 224 29.48 8.84 -17.42
CA GLU A 224 30.04 10.10 -17.97
C GLU A 224 28.94 11.16 -18.15
N VAL A 225 27.70 10.75 -18.45
CA VAL A 225 26.58 11.62 -18.79
C VAL A 225 25.81 12.10 -17.56
N PHE A 226 25.60 11.24 -16.61
CA PHE A 226 24.92 11.59 -15.37
C PHE A 226 25.89 11.53 -14.19
N SER A 227 25.86 12.55 -13.33
CA SER A 227 26.67 12.56 -12.12
C SER A 227 26.23 11.51 -11.12
N ASP A 228 27.17 11.07 -10.28
CA ASP A 228 26.92 10.11 -9.19
C ASP A 228 25.74 10.55 -8.32
N ASP A 229 25.69 11.82 -7.93
CA ASP A 229 24.62 12.36 -7.09
C ASP A 229 23.25 12.16 -7.76
N LYS A 230 23.13 12.42 -9.07
CA LYS A 230 21.88 12.26 -9.80
C LYS A 230 21.44 10.79 -9.91
N LEU A 231 22.38 9.87 -10.06
CA LEU A 231 22.10 8.44 -10.11
C LEU A 231 21.78 7.89 -8.72
N LEU A 232 22.47 8.36 -7.69
CA LEU A 232 22.21 7.97 -6.31
C LEU A 232 20.88 8.51 -5.78
N ASP A 233 20.40 9.66 -6.27
CA ASP A 233 19.05 10.17 -5.96
C ASP A 233 17.91 9.24 -6.43
N LEU A 234 18.19 8.32 -7.35
CA LEU A 234 17.23 7.30 -7.79
C LEU A 234 17.16 6.11 -6.84
N PHE A 235 18.11 5.98 -5.94
CA PHE A 235 18.24 4.85 -5.02
C PHE A 235 17.33 5.02 -3.79
N LYS A 236 16.83 3.90 -3.31
CA LYS A 236 16.24 3.77 -1.97
C LYS A 236 17.32 3.51 -0.91
N LEU A 237 18.44 2.95 -1.34
CA LEU A 237 19.61 2.74 -0.52
C LEU A 237 20.49 4.00 -0.52
N ASP A 238 20.98 4.38 0.65
CA ASP A 238 21.86 5.55 0.83
C ASP A 238 22.97 5.22 1.85
N THR A 239 23.99 6.07 1.90
CA THR A 239 24.99 6.01 2.95
C THR A 239 24.45 6.50 4.28
N SER A 240 25.09 6.09 5.40
CA SER A 240 24.64 6.50 6.75
C SER A 240 24.72 8.01 6.93
N ARG A 241 23.55 8.64 7.18
CA ARG A 241 23.39 10.06 7.52
C ARG A 241 22.79 10.20 8.91
N TRP A 242 22.83 11.41 9.50
CA TRP A 242 22.31 11.65 10.85
C TRP A 242 20.81 11.34 11.03
N TYR A 243 20.02 11.33 9.94
CA TYR A 243 18.58 11.02 9.93
C TYR A 243 18.27 9.58 9.48
N SER A 244 19.29 8.77 9.15
CA SER A 244 19.09 7.39 8.68
C SER A 244 18.39 6.49 9.69
N PHE A 245 18.37 6.87 10.98
CA PHE A 245 17.61 6.17 12.02
C PHE A 245 16.10 6.23 11.79
N LEU A 246 15.60 7.24 11.06
CA LEU A 246 14.19 7.37 10.68
C LEU A 246 13.88 6.65 9.36
N THR A 247 14.74 6.77 8.36
CA THR A 247 14.50 6.28 6.99
C THR A 247 14.93 4.83 6.79
N LYS A 248 15.88 4.33 7.59
CA LYS A 248 16.52 3.01 7.44
C LYS A 248 17.08 2.79 6.02
N SER A 249 17.42 3.88 5.30
CA SER A 249 17.96 3.82 3.94
C SER A 249 19.40 3.31 3.88
N ASP A 250 20.14 3.44 4.98
CA ASP A 250 21.51 2.95 5.12
C ASP A 250 21.61 1.45 5.43
N GLN A 251 20.50 0.76 5.60
CA GLN A 251 20.45 -0.68 5.86
C GLN A 251 20.49 -1.46 4.55
N TYR A 252 21.57 -2.19 4.33
CA TYR A 252 21.76 -2.96 3.12
C TYR A 252 20.77 -4.12 3.00
N SER A 253 20.12 -4.21 1.86
CA SER A 253 19.26 -5.32 1.45
C SER A 253 19.52 -5.65 -0.02
N LYS A 254 19.73 -6.92 -0.33
CA LYS A 254 19.93 -7.40 -1.70
C LYS A 254 18.72 -7.08 -2.61
N GLN A 255 17.50 -7.16 -2.06
CA GLN A 255 16.27 -6.85 -2.79
C GLN A 255 16.19 -5.36 -3.11
N LYS A 256 16.51 -4.48 -2.15
CA LYS A 256 16.56 -3.03 -2.40
C LYS A 256 17.61 -2.68 -3.45
N LEU A 257 18.79 -3.27 -3.36
CA LEU A 257 19.84 -3.04 -4.36
C LEU A 257 19.39 -3.47 -5.75
N ALA A 258 18.76 -4.63 -5.88
CA ALA A 258 18.24 -5.08 -7.18
C ALA A 258 17.19 -4.10 -7.76
N ALA A 259 16.33 -3.53 -6.92
CA ALA A 259 15.37 -2.52 -7.32
C ALA A 259 16.07 -1.20 -7.72
N ASP A 260 17.11 -0.80 -7.00
CA ASP A 260 17.88 0.40 -7.31
C ASP A 260 18.65 0.26 -8.63
N LEU A 261 19.21 -0.92 -8.90
CA LEU A 261 19.86 -1.22 -10.19
C LEU A 261 18.86 -1.15 -11.37
N GLU A 262 17.63 -1.64 -11.18
CA GLU A 262 16.58 -1.50 -12.20
C GLU A 262 16.12 -0.04 -12.35
N SER A 263 16.18 0.76 -11.28
CA SER A 263 15.89 2.20 -11.34
C SER A 263 16.93 2.93 -12.20
N ILE A 264 18.24 2.62 -12.04
CA ILE A 264 19.27 3.14 -12.94
C ILE A 264 19.01 2.70 -14.37
N ARG A 265 18.81 1.41 -14.62
CA ARG A 265 18.53 0.88 -15.95
C ARG A 265 17.34 1.59 -16.60
N SER A 266 16.25 1.74 -15.87
CA SER A 266 15.06 2.44 -16.34
C SER A 266 15.36 3.91 -16.63
N HIS A 267 16.16 4.57 -15.81
CA HIS A 267 16.56 5.96 -16.02
C HIS A 267 17.31 6.13 -17.34
N TYR A 268 18.34 5.31 -17.59
CA TYR A 268 19.09 5.38 -18.85
C TYR A 268 18.22 5.05 -20.06
N LEU A 269 17.44 3.97 -20.02
CA LEU A 269 16.54 3.60 -21.10
C LEU A 269 15.45 4.66 -21.40
N ASN A 270 15.04 5.41 -20.38
CA ASN A 270 14.08 6.50 -20.54
C ASN A 270 14.70 7.80 -21.02
N ASN A 271 16.02 7.92 -20.97
CA ASN A 271 16.79 9.06 -21.49
C ASN A 271 17.51 8.78 -22.80
N GLY A 272 17.18 7.69 -23.49
CA GLY A 272 17.64 7.37 -24.83
C GLY A 272 18.78 6.37 -24.92
N TYR A 273 19.31 5.88 -23.82
CA TYR A 273 20.47 4.98 -23.81
C TYR A 273 20.02 3.52 -23.93
N ILE A 274 19.69 3.09 -25.16
CA ILE A 274 19.11 1.75 -25.43
C ILE A 274 20.14 0.63 -25.13
N ASP A 275 21.40 0.86 -25.47
CA ASP A 275 22.50 -0.09 -25.29
C ASP A 275 23.07 -0.10 -23.84
N PHE A 276 22.42 0.62 -22.90
CA PHE A 276 22.86 0.66 -21.50
C PHE A 276 22.94 -0.74 -20.88
N SER A 277 24.08 -1.03 -20.26
CA SER A 277 24.29 -2.27 -19.50
C SER A 277 24.91 -2.01 -18.14
N ILE A 278 24.60 -2.89 -17.19
CA ILE A 278 25.32 -3.01 -15.91
C ILE A 278 26.26 -4.19 -16.07
N ASP A 279 27.55 -3.91 -16.22
CA ASP A 279 28.56 -4.93 -16.50
C ASP A 279 28.87 -5.79 -15.27
N SER A 280 28.92 -5.17 -14.09
CA SER A 280 29.08 -5.90 -12.84
C SER A 280 28.59 -5.10 -11.64
N THR A 281 28.14 -5.82 -10.61
CA THR A 281 27.82 -5.26 -9.30
C THR A 281 28.59 -6.03 -8.24
N GLN A 282 29.48 -5.37 -7.53
CA GLN A 282 30.29 -5.95 -6.47
C GLN A 282 29.81 -5.43 -5.12
N VAL A 283 29.53 -6.33 -4.20
CA VAL A 283 29.13 -6.02 -2.83
C VAL A 283 30.16 -6.66 -1.90
N SER A 284 30.87 -5.82 -1.19
CA SER A 284 31.91 -6.25 -0.22
C SER A 284 31.44 -5.95 1.19
N LEU A 285 31.41 -6.96 2.03
CA LEU A 285 31.07 -6.87 3.44
C LEU A 285 32.35 -6.86 4.28
N THR A 286 32.45 -6.01 5.29
CA THR A 286 33.57 -6.01 6.23
C THR A 286 33.60 -7.31 7.03
N HIS A 287 34.77 -7.67 7.58
CA HIS A 287 34.95 -8.93 8.34
C HIS A 287 34.03 -9.01 9.56
N ASP A 288 33.75 -7.88 10.20
CA ASP A 288 32.81 -7.74 11.32
C ASP A 288 31.34 -7.70 10.89
N LYS A 289 31.04 -7.78 9.55
CA LYS A 289 29.74 -7.79 8.93
C LYS A 289 28.88 -6.55 9.22
N ARG A 290 29.50 -5.44 9.66
CA ARG A 290 28.80 -4.19 10.01
C ARG A 290 28.70 -3.19 8.87
N TYR A 291 29.62 -3.22 7.90
CA TYR A 291 29.65 -2.26 6.81
C TYR A 291 29.68 -2.93 5.45
N VAL A 292 29.01 -2.28 4.51
CA VAL A 292 28.88 -2.73 3.12
C VAL A 292 29.45 -1.64 2.20
N TYR A 293 30.26 -2.08 1.23
CA TYR A 293 30.72 -1.27 0.11
C TYR A 293 30.13 -1.85 -1.17
N ILE A 294 29.53 -0.98 -1.99
CA ILE A 294 28.86 -1.36 -3.25
C ILE A 294 29.62 -0.67 -4.38
N THR A 295 30.02 -1.43 -5.39
CA THR A 295 30.60 -0.88 -6.62
C THR A 295 29.80 -1.41 -7.81
N ILE A 296 29.29 -0.50 -8.64
CA ILE A 296 28.45 -0.77 -9.80
C ILE A 296 29.21 -0.28 -11.02
N ASN A 297 29.60 -1.20 -11.91
CA ASN A 297 30.22 -0.86 -13.17
C ASN A 297 29.15 -0.84 -14.26
N ILE A 298 29.03 0.27 -14.96
CA ILE A 298 28.03 0.46 -16.01
C ILE A 298 28.70 0.84 -17.33
N ASN A 299 28.00 0.56 -18.41
CA ASN A 299 28.30 1.05 -19.75
C ASN A 299 27.06 1.80 -20.27
N GLU A 300 27.20 3.11 -20.52
CA GLU A 300 26.09 3.97 -20.89
C GLU A 300 25.58 3.73 -22.30
N GLY A 301 26.50 3.43 -23.25
CA GLY A 301 26.18 3.33 -24.67
C GLY A 301 25.90 4.67 -25.33
N ALA A 302 25.41 4.64 -26.57
CA ALA A 302 25.02 5.83 -27.33
C ALA A 302 23.60 6.27 -26.98
N ARG A 303 23.30 7.57 -27.24
CA ARG A 303 21.98 8.15 -26.98
C ARG A 303 21.16 8.19 -28.25
N PHE A 304 20.04 7.49 -28.27
CA PHE A 304 19.16 7.36 -29.43
C PHE A 304 17.96 8.32 -29.38
N SER A 305 17.57 8.82 -30.57
CA SER A 305 16.32 9.56 -30.79
C SER A 305 15.34 8.74 -31.63
N VAL A 306 14.04 9.04 -31.52
CA VAL A 306 13.00 8.40 -32.32
C VAL A 306 12.91 9.11 -33.66
N SER A 307 13.16 8.41 -34.78
CA SER A 307 13.09 9.02 -36.13
C SER A 307 11.70 8.89 -36.75
N ASP A 308 11.10 7.70 -36.71
CA ASP A 308 9.77 7.44 -37.29
C ASP A 308 8.92 6.54 -36.41
N ILE A 309 7.59 6.67 -36.53
CA ILE A 309 6.61 5.89 -35.80
C ILE A 309 5.58 5.33 -36.77
N LYS A 310 5.52 4.00 -36.86
CA LYS A 310 4.62 3.26 -37.74
C LYS A 310 3.62 2.44 -36.94
N LEU A 311 2.36 2.49 -37.40
CA LEU A 311 1.32 1.55 -36.99
C LEU A 311 1.16 0.50 -38.08
N ALA A 312 1.50 -0.77 -37.77
CA ALA A 312 1.40 -1.92 -38.65
C ALA A 312 0.38 -2.93 -38.12
N GLY A 313 0.00 -3.90 -38.97
CA GLY A 313 -1.01 -4.89 -38.59
C GLY A 313 -2.43 -4.48 -38.90
N ASP A 314 -3.38 -5.29 -38.45
CA ASP A 314 -4.81 -5.08 -38.66
C ASP A 314 -5.36 -4.15 -37.59
N SER A 315 -6.05 -3.08 -38.02
CA SER A 315 -6.67 -2.15 -37.10
C SER A 315 -8.17 -2.04 -37.39
N PRO A 316 -9.03 -2.48 -36.51
CA PRO A 316 -10.48 -2.32 -36.61
C PRO A 316 -10.93 -0.89 -36.31
N VAL A 317 -10.07 -0.10 -35.68
CA VAL A 317 -10.27 1.31 -35.34
C VAL A 317 -9.52 2.17 -36.36
N GLN A 318 -10.08 3.30 -36.73
CA GLN A 318 -9.42 4.24 -37.63
C GLN A 318 -8.05 4.67 -37.06
N LYS A 319 -7.01 4.60 -37.91
CA LYS A 319 -5.62 4.90 -37.49
C LYS A 319 -5.46 6.30 -36.91
N GLU A 320 -6.28 7.23 -37.35
CA GLU A 320 -6.31 8.63 -36.87
C GLU A 320 -6.66 8.67 -35.37
N LYS A 321 -7.64 7.89 -34.92
CA LYS A 321 -8.05 7.79 -33.51
C LYS A 321 -7.00 7.07 -32.64
N LEU A 322 -6.22 6.17 -33.22
CA LEU A 322 -5.14 5.51 -32.52
C LEU A 322 -3.92 6.41 -32.36
N ARG A 323 -3.72 7.39 -33.26
CA ARG A 323 -2.62 8.33 -33.16
C ARG A 323 -2.69 9.20 -31.91
N ASP A 324 -3.89 9.52 -31.43
CA ASP A 324 -4.08 10.27 -30.18
C ASP A 324 -3.61 9.52 -28.93
N SER A 325 -3.47 8.19 -29.05
CA SER A 325 -2.99 7.31 -27.97
C SER A 325 -1.46 7.16 -27.96
N ILE A 326 -0.76 7.72 -28.96
CA ILE A 326 0.70 7.65 -29.06
C ILE A 326 1.32 8.77 -28.23
N THR A 327 2.10 8.40 -27.24
CA THR A 327 2.80 9.36 -26.36
C THR A 327 4.20 9.72 -26.85
N VAL A 328 4.76 8.91 -27.73
CA VAL A 328 6.06 9.14 -28.37
C VAL A 328 5.90 10.07 -29.58
N SER A 329 6.88 10.93 -29.82
CA SER A 329 6.88 11.83 -31.00
C SER A 329 8.17 11.65 -31.81
N PRO A 330 8.10 11.73 -33.14
CA PRO A 330 9.32 11.79 -33.98
C PRO A 330 10.22 12.97 -33.58
N GLY A 331 11.54 12.75 -33.54
CA GLY A 331 12.53 13.72 -33.07
C GLY A 331 12.70 13.77 -31.55
N SER A 332 11.86 13.09 -30.77
CA SER A 332 12.03 12.99 -29.32
C SER A 332 13.12 11.97 -28.95
N VAL A 333 13.69 12.13 -27.78
CA VAL A 333 14.60 11.15 -27.20
C VAL A 333 13.87 9.84 -26.99
N PHE A 334 14.50 8.70 -27.30
CA PHE A 334 13.92 7.41 -27.03
C PHE A 334 13.65 7.23 -25.53
N SER A 335 12.47 6.71 -25.21
CA SER A 335 12.09 6.39 -23.84
C SER A 335 11.34 5.08 -23.80
N ARG A 336 11.90 4.08 -23.10
CA ARG A 336 11.25 2.78 -22.90
C ARG A 336 9.89 2.91 -22.25
N ALA A 337 9.79 3.77 -21.24
CA ALA A 337 8.51 4.02 -20.57
C ALA A 337 7.46 4.61 -21.51
N ALA A 338 7.84 5.56 -22.37
CA ALA A 338 6.92 6.15 -23.35
C ALA A 338 6.49 5.15 -24.43
N VAL A 339 7.39 4.25 -24.86
CA VAL A 339 7.07 3.16 -25.81
C VAL A 339 6.10 2.18 -25.18
N THR A 340 6.36 1.73 -23.94
CA THR A 340 5.46 0.83 -23.19
C THR A 340 4.10 1.50 -22.98
N GLN A 341 4.08 2.73 -22.51
CA GLN A 341 2.84 3.49 -22.30
C GLN A 341 2.04 3.66 -23.60
N THR A 342 2.72 3.86 -24.73
CA THR A 342 2.06 3.91 -26.05
C THR A 342 1.40 2.56 -26.37
N SER A 343 2.11 1.44 -26.15
CA SER A 343 1.54 0.11 -26.38
C SER A 343 0.32 -0.14 -25.49
N GLU A 344 0.40 0.23 -24.22
CA GLU A 344 -0.71 0.13 -23.25
C GLU A 344 -1.90 1.00 -23.66
N ASN A 345 -1.68 2.27 -24.00
CA ASN A 345 -2.73 3.17 -24.45
C ASN A 345 -3.42 2.68 -25.73
N LEU A 346 -2.66 2.13 -26.69
CA LEU A 346 -3.21 1.54 -27.91
C LEU A 346 -4.07 0.31 -27.60
N ALA A 347 -3.59 -0.58 -26.71
CA ALA A 347 -4.33 -1.74 -26.27
C ALA A 347 -5.60 -1.35 -25.49
N GLU A 348 -5.50 -0.36 -24.60
CA GLU A 348 -6.66 0.19 -23.86
C GLU A 348 -7.69 0.78 -24.82
N ARG A 349 -7.24 1.57 -25.82
CA ARG A 349 -8.14 2.15 -26.81
C ARG A 349 -8.87 1.11 -27.66
N LEU A 350 -8.20 0.04 -28.04
CA LEU A 350 -8.81 -1.10 -28.71
C LEU A 350 -9.77 -1.87 -27.78
N GLY A 351 -9.38 -2.02 -26.51
CA GLY A 351 -10.19 -2.65 -25.47
C GLY A 351 -11.49 -1.90 -25.18
N GLU A 352 -11.53 -0.58 -25.32
CA GLU A 352 -12.76 0.22 -25.20
C GLU A 352 -13.80 -0.16 -26.28
N ASP A 353 -13.35 -0.58 -27.47
CA ASP A 353 -14.21 -0.97 -28.61
C ASP A 353 -14.48 -2.49 -28.70
N GLY A 354 -14.14 -3.25 -27.61
CA GLY A 354 -14.44 -4.67 -27.47
C GLY A 354 -13.30 -5.61 -27.84
N TYR A 355 -12.12 -5.10 -28.15
CA TYR A 355 -10.93 -5.88 -28.48
C TYR A 355 -10.02 -6.05 -27.24
N ALA A 356 -10.58 -6.61 -26.17
CA ALA A 356 -9.93 -6.69 -24.86
C ALA A 356 -8.65 -7.54 -24.82
N PHE A 357 -8.45 -8.39 -25.80
CA PHE A 357 -7.26 -9.25 -25.94
C PHE A 357 -6.31 -8.75 -27.04
N ALA A 358 -6.44 -7.48 -27.43
CA ALA A 358 -5.53 -6.89 -28.40
C ALA A 358 -4.10 -6.93 -27.87
N ASN A 359 -3.19 -7.40 -28.73
CA ASN A 359 -1.76 -7.43 -28.45
C ASN A 359 -1.06 -6.38 -29.28
N ILE A 360 -0.33 -5.49 -28.61
CA ILE A 360 0.46 -4.43 -29.25
C ILE A 360 1.93 -4.71 -29.00
N ASN A 361 2.63 -5.10 -30.04
CA ASN A 361 4.06 -5.37 -29.95
C ASN A 361 4.85 -4.20 -30.55
N ALA A 362 5.61 -3.52 -29.69
CA ALA A 362 6.51 -2.45 -30.11
C ALA A 362 7.84 -3.06 -30.56
N ILE A 363 8.19 -2.88 -31.81
CA ILE A 363 9.41 -3.38 -32.41
C ILE A 363 10.29 -2.19 -32.75
N PRO A 364 11.35 -1.93 -31.98
CA PRO A 364 12.34 -0.91 -32.33
C PRO A 364 13.30 -1.47 -33.39
N ASP A 365 13.50 -0.73 -34.46
CA ASP A 365 14.55 -0.94 -35.45
C ASP A 365 15.63 0.14 -35.22
N ILE A 366 16.80 -0.29 -34.76
CA ILE A 366 17.85 0.59 -34.22
C ILE A 366 18.92 0.79 -35.25
N ASP A 367 19.08 2.01 -35.76
CA ASP A 367 20.21 2.47 -36.56
C ASP A 367 21.33 2.99 -35.61
N LYS A 368 22.38 2.15 -35.44
CA LYS A 368 23.51 2.49 -34.58
C LYS A 368 24.43 3.56 -35.15
N GLU A 369 24.49 3.71 -36.49
CA GLU A 369 25.31 4.70 -37.13
C GLU A 369 24.65 6.09 -37.07
N GLY A 370 23.32 6.12 -37.27
CA GLY A 370 22.53 7.34 -37.18
C GLY A 370 22.10 7.74 -35.76
N GLU A 371 22.33 6.88 -34.75
CA GLU A 371 21.81 7.04 -33.38
C GLU A 371 20.28 7.25 -33.32
N GLU A 372 19.57 6.56 -34.23
CA GLU A 372 18.14 6.66 -34.40
C GLU A 372 17.40 5.34 -34.14
N ALA A 373 16.17 5.42 -33.66
CA ALA A 373 15.28 4.28 -33.47
C ALA A 373 13.98 4.51 -34.23
N ASN A 374 13.67 3.63 -35.19
CA ASN A 374 12.37 3.55 -35.84
C ASN A 374 11.44 2.65 -35.03
N LEU A 375 10.30 3.15 -34.62
CA LEU A 375 9.36 2.40 -33.81
C LEU A 375 8.20 1.89 -34.68
N THR A 376 8.02 0.58 -34.71
CA THR A 376 6.85 -0.02 -35.32
C THR A 376 5.97 -0.68 -34.26
N PHE A 377 4.76 -0.15 -34.07
CA PHE A 377 3.75 -0.77 -33.21
C PHE A 377 2.91 -1.73 -34.07
N PHE A 378 3.14 -3.02 -33.89
CA PHE A 378 2.39 -4.04 -34.58
C PHE A 378 1.12 -4.38 -33.81
N ILE A 379 -0.03 -4.13 -34.44
CA ILE A 379 -1.36 -4.30 -33.85
C ILE A 379 -1.93 -5.64 -34.28
N ASP A 380 -2.21 -6.50 -33.30
CA ASP A 380 -3.03 -7.69 -33.43
C ASP A 380 -4.26 -7.52 -32.53
N PRO A 381 -5.40 -7.10 -33.10
CA PRO A 381 -6.60 -6.82 -32.30
C PRO A 381 -7.27 -8.07 -31.74
N GLY A 382 -6.98 -9.24 -32.30
CA GLY A 382 -7.75 -10.45 -32.01
C GLY A 382 -9.22 -10.31 -32.43
N LYS A 383 -10.11 -11.02 -31.73
CA LYS A 383 -11.56 -10.96 -31.99
C LYS A 383 -12.25 -9.98 -31.05
N ARG A 384 -13.32 -9.37 -31.54
CA ARG A 384 -14.23 -8.59 -30.70
C ARG A 384 -15.00 -9.54 -29.80
N VAL A 385 -15.06 -9.23 -28.51
CA VAL A 385 -15.56 -10.15 -27.49
C VAL A 385 -16.74 -9.52 -26.74
N TYR A 386 -17.75 -10.35 -26.48
CA TYR A 386 -18.97 -9.96 -25.75
C TYR A 386 -19.02 -10.60 -24.37
N VAL A 387 -19.53 -9.87 -23.40
CA VAL A 387 -19.75 -10.38 -22.04
C VAL A 387 -21.08 -11.14 -22.02
N ARG A 388 -21.03 -12.45 -21.79
CA ARG A 388 -22.22 -13.27 -21.64
C ARG A 388 -22.86 -13.09 -20.27
N ARG A 389 -22.05 -13.20 -19.20
CA ARG A 389 -22.48 -13.10 -17.81
C ARG A 389 -21.44 -12.45 -16.91
N VAL A 390 -21.93 -11.82 -15.84
CA VAL A 390 -21.10 -11.33 -14.73
C VAL A 390 -21.48 -12.16 -13.50
N ASN A 391 -20.56 -12.98 -13.04
CA ASN A 391 -20.72 -13.87 -11.89
C ASN A 391 -19.96 -13.32 -10.69
N PHE A 392 -20.56 -13.44 -9.50
CA PHE A 392 -19.94 -13.02 -8.24
C PHE A 392 -19.69 -14.23 -7.35
N TYR A 393 -18.52 -14.25 -6.68
CA TYR A 393 -18.09 -15.30 -5.79
C TYR A 393 -17.47 -14.69 -4.53
N GLY A 394 -17.66 -15.38 -3.38
CA GLY A 394 -17.04 -14.98 -2.12
C GLY A 394 -17.85 -13.96 -1.31
N ASN A 395 -18.96 -13.42 -1.83
CA ASN A 395 -19.84 -12.47 -1.16
C ASN A 395 -20.86 -13.20 -0.25
N ALA A 396 -20.36 -13.87 0.79
CA ALA A 396 -21.20 -14.67 1.68
C ALA A 396 -22.19 -13.84 2.53
N LYS A 397 -21.83 -12.60 2.85
CA LYS A 397 -22.65 -11.66 3.65
C LYS A 397 -23.25 -10.57 2.78
N THR A 398 -22.50 -10.05 1.82
CA THR A 398 -22.91 -8.95 0.96
C THR A 398 -23.88 -9.46 -0.11
N GLN A 399 -25.02 -8.81 -0.25
CA GLN A 399 -26.02 -9.17 -1.27
C GLN A 399 -25.47 -8.91 -2.67
N ASP A 400 -25.85 -9.77 -3.62
CA ASP A 400 -25.41 -9.70 -5.02
C ASP A 400 -25.74 -8.35 -5.67
N GLU A 401 -26.89 -7.79 -5.35
CA GLU A 401 -27.33 -6.47 -5.81
C GLU A 401 -26.34 -5.36 -5.47
N VAL A 402 -25.67 -5.45 -4.32
CA VAL A 402 -24.67 -4.45 -3.88
C VAL A 402 -23.43 -4.45 -4.77
N LEU A 403 -22.98 -5.62 -5.23
CA LEU A 403 -21.87 -5.73 -6.16
C LEU A 403 -22.33 -5.33 -7.58
N ARG A 404 -23.49 -5.82 -8.00
CA ARG A 404 -24.01 -5.64 -9.35
C ARG A 404 -24.26 -4.17 -9.70
N ARG A 405 -24.76 -3.35 -8.77
CA ARG A 405 -24.97 -1.92 -8.99
C ARG A 405 -23.68 -1.10 -9.17
N GLU A 406 -22.56 -1.62 -8.70
CA GLU A 406 -21.25 -0.99 -8.90
C GLU A 406 -20.65 -1.30 -10.27
N MET A 407 -21.17 -2.29 -10.97
CA MET A 407 -20.67 -2.67 -12.28
C MET A 407 -20.93 -1.57 -13.32
N ARG A 408 -19.93 -1.30 -14.14
CA ARG A 408 -20.02 -0.46 -15.34
C ARG A 408 -20.05 -1.32 -16.60
N GLN A 409 -19.34 -2.45 -16.57
CA GLN A 409 -19.48 -3.47 -17.61
C GLN A 409 -20.80 -4.19 -17.44
N ILE A 410 -21.62 -4.18 -18.49
CA ILE A 410 -22.93 -4.83 -18.51
C ILE A 410 -22.90 -6.13 -19.32
N GLU A 411 -23.78 -7.04 -18.98
CA GLU A 411 -24.00 -8.30 -19.73
C GLU A 411 -24.62 -8.00 -21.10
N GLY A 412 -24.25 -8.78 -22.12
CA GLY A 412 -24.73 -8.65 -23.49
C GLY A 412 -24.05 -7.56 -24.32
N ALA A 413 -23.24 -6.70 -23.70
CA ALA A 413 -22.42 -5.72 -24.41
C ALA A 413 -21.04 -6.31 -24.77
N TRP A 414 -20.33 -5.65 -25.69
CA TRP A 414 -18.92 -5.96 -25.87
C TRP A 414 -18.15 -5.60 -24.59
N ILE A 415 -17.09 -6.35 -24.32
CA ILE A 415 -16.24 -6.09 -23.17
C ILE A 415 -15.49 -4.76 -23.37
N SER A 416 -15.46 -3.94 -22.35
CA SER A 416 -14.65 -2.73 -22.28
C SER A 416 -13.65 -2.87 -21.12
N THR A 417 -12.37 -2.90 -21.42
CA THR A 417 -11.32 -3.00 -20.39
C THR A 417 -11.43 -1.86 -19.38
N LYS A 418 -11.79 -0.67 -19.85
CA LYS A 418 -12.04 0.51 -19.03
C LYS A 418 -13.23 0.35 -18.08
N ASP A 419 -14.33 -0.24 -18.56
CA ASP A 419 -15.53 -0.43 -17.72
C ASP A 419 -15.33 -1.57 -16.73
N VAL A 420 -14.56 -2.59 -17.10
CA VAL A 420 -14.13 -3.66 -16.16
C VAL A 420 -13.26 -3.09 -15.06
N GLU A 421 -12.24 -2.29 -15.42
CA GLU A 421 -11.36 -1.65 -14.43
C GLU A 421 -12.10 -0.65 -13.55
N ARG A 422 -13.00 0.15 -14.12
CA ARG A 422 -13.88 1.03 -13.33
C ARG A 422 -14.75 0.25 -12.36
N SER A 423 -15.28 -0.90 -12.80
CA SER A 423 -16.07 -1.78 -11.94
C SER A 423 -15.23 -2.28 -10.75
N ARG A 424 -13.98 -2.71 -11.00
CA ARG A 424 -13.03 -3.14 -9.96
C ARG A 424 -12.79 -2.02 -8.94
N VAL A 425 -12.41 -0.84 -9.42
CA VAL A 425 -12.14 0.32 -8.55
C VAL A 425 -13.36 0.71 -7.72
N ARG A 426 -14.58 0.62 -8.29
CA ARG A 426 -15.81 0.92 -7.57
C ARG A 426 -16.09 -0.10 -6.47
N LEU A 427 -15.92 -1.39 -6.74
CA LEU A 427 -16.05 -2.45 -5.74
C LEU A 427 -15.03 -2.29 -4.59
N GLU A 428 -13.78 -1.99 -4.92
CA GLU A 428 -12.74 -1.71 -3.91
C GLU A 428 -13.09 -0.47 -3.05
N ARG A 429 -13.65 0.57 -3.65
CA ARG A 429 -14.06 1.81 -2.95
C ARG A 429 -15.20 1.61 -1.96
N LEU A 430 -16.02 0.57 -2.10
CA LEU A 430 -17.04 0.23 -1.11
C LEU A 430 -16.42 -0.02 0.27
N GLY A 431 -15.20 -0.54 0.29
CA GLY A 431 -14.51 -0.84 1.51
C GLY A 431 -15.07 -2.06 2.25
N PHE A 432 -15.86 -2.91 1.61
CA PHE A 432 -16.42 -4.15 2.16
C PHE A 432 -15.53 -5.36 1.91
N PHE A 433 -14.57 -5.22 1.00
CA PHE A 433 -13.71 -6.29 0.52
C PHE A 433 -12.24 -5.99 0.83
N GLU A 434 -11.50 -7.02 1.20
CA GLU A 434 -10.06 -6.99 1.36
C GLU A 434 -9.37 -7.13 -0.02
N GLU A 435 -9.96 -8.02 -0.85
CA GLU A 435 -9.47 -8.30 -2.20
C GLU A 435 -10.65 -8.36 -3.17
N VAL A 436 -10.46 -7.81 -4.37
CA VAL A 436 -11.37 -7.90 -5.50
C VAL A 436 -10.57 -8.37 -6.70
N ASN A 437 -10.80 -9.61 -7.14
CA ASN A 437 -10.19 -10.18 -8.32
C ASN A 437 -11.23 -10.32 -9.43
N ILE A 438 -10.91 -9.85 -10.65
CA ILE A 438 -11.76 -9.96 -11.82
C ILE A 438 -11.04 -10.77 -12.88
N GLU A 439 -11.63 -11.89 -13.24
CA GLU A 439 -11.12 -12.78 -14.28
C GLU A 439 -12.10 -12.86 -15.45
N THR A 440 -11.58 -12.81 -16.67
CA THR A 440 -12.34 -13.02 -17.88
C THR A 440 -12.09 -14.42 -18.39
N SER A 441 -13.12 -15.27 -18.38
CA SER A 441 -13.03 -16.65 -18.80
C SER A 441 -13.74 -16.85 -20.14
N ALA A 442 -13.05 -17.46 -21.11
CA ALA A 442 -13.67 -17.80 -22.39
C ALA A 442 -14.82 -18.79 -22.21
N VAL A 443 -15.92 -18.58 -22.90
CA VAL A 443 -17.08 -19.48 -22.87
C VAL A 443 -16.83 -20.70 -23.78
N PRO A 444 -16.84 -21.92 -23.25
CA PRO A 444 -16.63 -23.13 -24.07
C PRO A 444 -17.62 -23.21 -25.23
N GLY A 445 -17.09 -23.51 -26.44
CA GLY A 445 -17.90 -23.62 -27.65
C GLY A 445 -18.19 -22.31 -28.36
N THR A 446 -17.73 -21.18 -27.86
CA THR A 446 -17.82 -19.87 -28.51
C THR A 446 -16.44 -19.30 -28.77
N THR A 447 -16.31 -18.38 -29.74
CA THR A 447 -15.02 -17.77 -30.08
C THR A 447 -14.97 -16.27 -29.75
N ASP A 448 -16.10 -15.71 -29.32
CA ASP A 448 -16.34 -14.27 -29.18
C ASP A 448 -17.11 -13.93 -27.88
N GLN A 449 -17.24 -14.90 -26.95
CA GLN A 449 -17.92 -14.67 -25.69
C GLN A 449 -17.02 -14.96 -24.49
N VAL A 450 -17.16 -14.16 -23.47
CA VAL A 450 -16.51 -14.34 -22.17
C VAL A 450 -17.51 -14.21 -21.02
N ASP A 451 -17.22 -14.89 -19.93
CA ASP A 451 -17.82 -14.63 -18.65
C ASP A 451 -16.86 -13.79 -17.80
N ILE A 452 -17.37 -12.81 -17.11
CA ILE A 452 -16.62 -12.05 -16.11
C ILE A 452 -16.89 -12.67 -14.75
N ASN A 453 -15.86 -13.22 -14.12
CA ASN A 453 -15.91 -13.82 -12.81
C ASN A 453 -15.27 -12.87 -11.81
N ILE A 454 -16.03 -12.40 -10.86
CA ILE A 454 -15.60 -11.48 -9.81
C ILE A 454 -15.56 -12.23 -8.50
N SER A 455 -14.34 -12.46 -8.01
CA SER A 455 -14.10 -13.11 -6.73
C SER A 455 -13.72 -12.07 -5.70
N VAL A 456 -14.45 -12.03 -4.58
CA VAL A 456 -14.21 -11.07 -3.51
C VAL A 456 -13.87 -11.79 -2.21
N VAL A 457 -13.00 -11.19 -1.41
CA VAL A 457 -12.72 -11.61 -0.03
C VAL A 457 -13.33 -10.55 0.88
N GLU A 458 -14.38 -10.91 1.64
CA GLU A 458 -15.05 -9.97 2.52
C GLU A 458 -14.24 -9.71 3.78
N ARG A 459 -14.16 -8.43 4.17
CA ARG A 459 -13.59 -8.02 5.44
C ARG A 459 -14.68 -7.68 6.46
N PRO A 460 -14.37 -7.70 7.77
CA PRO A 460 -15.27 -7.17 8.77
C PRO A 460 -15.67 -5.73 8.45
N SER A 461 -16.96 -5.48 8.25
CA SER A 461 -17.51 -4.16 7.89
C SER A 461 -17.96 -3.34 9.11
N GLY A 462 -17.86 -3.92 10.32
CA GLY A 462 -18.09 -3.23 11.59
C GLY A 462 -16.78 -2.69 12.16
N SER A 463 -16.82 -1.48 12.70
CA SER A 463 -15.70 -0.89 13.43
C SER A 463 -16.17 -0.23 14.73
N ILE A 464 -15.33 -0.32 15.73
CA ILE A 464 -15.47 0.41 17.00
C ILE A 464 -14.24 1.29 17.11
N LEU A 465 -14.48 2.58 17.26
CA LEU A 465 -13.43 3.57 17.46
C LEU A 465 -13.61 4.19 18.83
N ALA A 466 -12.54 4.27 19.60
CA ALA A 466 -12.45 5.10 20.80
C ALA A 466 -11.20 5.94 20.69
N GLY A 467 -11.33 7.23 20.90
CA GLY A 467 -10.24 8.18 20.79
C GLY A 467 -10.28 9.21 21.90
N ALA A 468 -9.11 9.70 22.27
CA ALA A 468 -8.93 10.85 23.13
C ALA A 468 -8.01 11.84 22.43
N GLY A 469 -8.27 13.12 22.61
CA GLY A 469 -7.50 14.19 22.00
C GLY A 469 -7.45 15.41 22.90
N PHE A 470 -6.77 16.42 22.42
CA PHE A 470 -6.71 17.73 23.06
C PHE A 470 -6.68 18.84 22.02
N SER A 471 -7.46 19.87 22.25
CA SER A 471 -7.45 21.09 21.45
C SER A 471 -7.43 22.31 22.38
N GLN A 472 -6.64 23.30 22.03
CA GLN A 472 -6.61 24.56 22.79
C GLN A 472 -7.94 25.31 22.78
N SER A 473 -8.79 25.05 21.79
CA SER A 473 -10.11 25.68 21.64
C SER A 473 -11.25 24.89 22.24
N GLN A 474 -11.09 23.59 22.51
CA GLN A 474 -12.17 22.69 22.94
C GLN A 474 -11.79 21.84 24.18
N GLY A 475 -10.57 22.03 24.73
CA GLY A 475 -10.09 21.23 25.85
C GLY A 475 -9.83 19.77 25.51
N ILE A 476 -10.18 18.90 26.44
CA ILE A 476 -10.04 17.44 26.25
C ILE A 476 -11.18 16.93 25.37
N LEU A 477 -10.80 16.22 24.33
CA LEU A 477 -11.72 15.61 23.38
C LEU A 477 -11.81 14.10 23.67
N LEU A 478 -13.00 13.59 23.86
CA LEU A 478 -13.29 12.16 23.94
C LEU A 478 -14.24 11.81 22.82
N GLN A 479 -13.91 10.78 22.05
CA GLN A 479 -14.72 10.30 20.94
C GLN A 479 -14.94 8.81 21.06
N GLY A 480 -16.18 8.39 20.89
CA GLY A 480 -16.56 6.99 20.70
C GLY A 480 -17.43 6.86 19.46
N SER A 481 -17.19 5.86 18.65
CA SER A 481 -18.00 5.57 17.47
C SER A 481 -18.12 4.08 17.24
N ILE A 482 -19.33 3.65 16.94
CA ILE A 482 -19.63 2.30 16.44
C ILE A 482 -20.20 2.48 15.05
N SER A 483 -19.58 1.90 14.05
CA SER A 483 -20.07 1.94 12.68
C SER A 483 -20.16 0.55 12.08
N GLN A 484 -21.19 0.36 11.25
CA GLN A 484 -21.41 -0.83 10.44
C GLN A 484 -21.63 -0.37 9.00
N GLU A 485 -20.66 -0.59 8.14
CA GLU A 485 -20.67 -0.05 6.76
C GLU A 485 -21.54 -0.87 5.81
N ASN A 486 -21.74 -2.13 6.03
CA ASN A 486 -22.56 -3.02 5.19
C ASN A 486 -23.59 -3.70 6.08
N PHE A 487 -24.53 -2.91 6.62
CA PHE A 487 -25.52 -3.39 7.57
C PHE A 487 -26.41 -4.46 6.93
N LEU A 488 -26.39 -5.67 7.51
CA LEU A 488 -27.10 -6.85 7.01
C LEU A 488 -26.82 -7.19 5.54
N GLY A 489 -25.63 -6.85 5.03
CA GLY A 489 -25.22 -7.14 3.66
C GLY A 489 -25.90 -6.28 2.59
N THR A 490 -26.67 -5.26 2.96
CA THR A 490 -27.44 -4.41 2.04
C THR A 490 -26.66 -3.24 1.47
N GLY A 491 -25.41 -3.05 1.91
CA GLY A 491 -24.60 -1.87 1.58
C GLY A 491 -25.04 -0.60 2.29
N ASN A 492 -25.98 -0.68 3.24
CA ASN A 492 -26.41 0.46 4.04
C ASN A 492 -25.44 0.66 5.20
N ARG A 493 -25.32 1.90 5.64
CA ARG A 493 -24.43 2.30 6.73
C ARG A 493 -25.23 2.71 7.95
N VAL A 494 -24.82 2.21 9.12
CA VAL A 494 -25.34 2.62 10.42
C VAL A 494 -24.19 3.10 11.26
N VAL A 495 -24.34 4.27 11.89
CA VAL A 495 -23.30 4.84 12.75
C VAL A 495 -23.94 5.40 14.02
N ALA A 496 -23.34 5.09 15.15
CA ALA A 496 -23.61 5.78 16.40
C ALA A 496 -22.31 6.43 16.88
N THR A 497 -22.32 7.73 17.13
CA THR A 497 -21.16 8.52 17.55
C THR A 497 -21.45 9.26 18.83
N PHE A 498 -20.49 9.25 19.73
CA PHE A 498 -20.45 10.09 20.91
C PHE A 498 -19.19 10.94 20.85
N ASN A 499 -19.34 12.25 20.99
CA ASN A 499 -18.23 13.19 21.15
C ASN A 499 -18.46 14.00 22.40
N ASN A 500 -17.39 14.25 23.16
CA ASN A 500 -17.42 15.11 24.33
C ASN A 500 -16.17 15.99 24.38
N SER A 501 -16.37 17.26 24.57
CA SER A 501 -15.35 18.28 24.81
C SER A 501 -15.82 19.23 25.90
N ASP A 502 -14.98 20.20 26.26
CA ASP A 502 -15.41 21.27 27.18
C ASP A 502 -16.50 22.16 26.57
N VAL A 503 -16.49 22.26 25.19
CA VAL A 503 -17.44 23.09 24.44
C VAL A 503 -18.72 22.33 24.06
N ASN A 504 -18.58 21.12 23.55
CA ASN A 504 -19.69 20.37 22.95
C ASN A 504 -19.75 18.95 23.48
N ARG A 505 -20.99 18.47 23.73
CA ARG A 505 -21.29 17.07 23.92
C ARG A 505 -22.33 16.66 22.86
N THR A 506 -21.98 15.70 22.00
CA THR A 506 -22.84 15.30 20.90
C THR A 506 -23.09 13.80 20.92
N PHE A 507 -24.35 13.39 20.78
CA PHE A 507 -24.78 12.03 20.47
C PHE A 507 -25.43 12.04 19.10
N LEU A 508 -24.94 11.23 18.19
CA LEU A 508 -25.45 11.13 16.83
C LEU A 508 -25.71 9.67 16.49
N PHE A 509 -26.93 9.37 16.06
CA PHE A 509 -27.28 8.15 15.39
C PHE A 509 -27.60 8.47 13.93
N SER A 510 -27.01 7.75 12.99
CA SER A 510 -27.28 7.94 11.57
C SER A 510 -27.42 6.62 10.82
N TYR A 511 -28.33 6.59 9.87
CA TYR A 511 -28.54 5.53 8.90
C TYR A 511 -28.44 6.13 7.50
N LEU A 512 -27.71 5.48 6.60
CA LEU A 512 -27.56 5.90 5.21
C LEU A 512 -27.79 4.71 4.28
N ASN A 513 -28.74 4.87 3.35
CA ASN A 513 -28.85 4.01 2.17
C ASN A 513 -28.23 4.75 0.98
N PRO A 514 -27.04 4.33 0.48
CA PRO A 514 -26.34 5.03 -0.60
C PRO A 514 -27.01 4.86 -1.97
N TYR A 515 -27.88 3.86 -2.12
CA TYR A 515 -28.64 3.56 -3.34
C TYR A 515 -30.12 3.40 -3.04
N TYR A 516 -30.76 4.49 -2.58
CA TYR A 516 -32.21 4.50 -2.40
C TYR A 516 -32.93 4.37 -3.74
N THR A 517 -32.36 4.91 -4.81
CA THR A 517 -32.78 4.70 -6.20
C THR A 517 -31.68 4.01 -6.99
N MET A 518 -32.02 3.41 -8.13
CA MET A 518 -31.05 2.75 -9.03
C MET A 518 -30.01 3.73 -9.59
N ASP A 519 -30.36 5.00 -9.73
CA ASP A 519 -29.48 6.06 -10.23
C ASP A 519 -28.47 6.55 -9.19
N GLY A 520 -28.46 5.94 -7.99
CA GLY A 520 -27.50 6.25 -6.93
C GLY A 520 -27.89 7.43 -6.06
N VAL A 521 -29.16 7.85 -6.05
CA VAL A 521 -29.65 8.81 -5.05
C VAL A 521 -29.60 8.16 -3.69
N SER A 522 -28.85 8.75 -2.77
CA SER A 522 -28.79 8.28 -1.39
C SER A 522 -29.90 8.87 -0.54
N ARG A 523 -30.30 8.13 0.51
CA ARG A 523 -31.21 8.61 1.54
C ARG A 523 -30.62 8.32 2.91
N GLY A 524 -30.43 9.40 3.68
CA GLY A 524 -29.97 9.34 5.07
C GLY A 524 -31.09 9.72 6.05
N PHE A 525 -31.00 9.18 7.25
CA PHE A 525 -31.78 9.56 8.41
C PHE A 525 -30.82 9.77 9.59
N HIS A 526 -31.06 10.79 10.40
CA HIS A 526 -30.27 11.01 11.62
C HIS A 526 -31.13 11.47 12.79
N VAL A 527 -30.66 11.14 13.99
CA VAL A 527 -31.09 11.71 15.26
C VAL A 527 -29.85 12.24 15.95
N ARG A 528 -29.87 13.50 16.35
CA ARG A 528 -28.78 14.20 16.99
C ARG A 528 -29.26 14.87 18.26
N TYR A 529 -28.51 14.68 19.34
CA TYR A 529 -28.61 15.47 20.55
C TYR A 529 -27.28 16.15 20.78
N GLU A 530 -27.29 17.46 21.01
CA GLU A 530 -26.10 18.25 21.21
C GLU A 530 -26.30 19.26 22.35
N GLU A 531 -25.35 19.29 23.26
CA GLU A 531 -25.20 20.32 24.26
C GLU A 531 -24.00 21.17 23.87
N THR A 532 -24.16 22.51 23.88
CA THR A 532 -23.07 23.44 23.54
C THR A 532 -22.93 24.50 24.65
N ASP A 533 -21.73 24.65 25.20
CA ASP A 533 -21.40 25.80 26.07
C ASP A 533 -20.61 26.84 25.26
N ALA A 534 -21.26 27.91 24.88
CA ALA A 534 -20.65 28.95 24.07
C ALA A 534 -19.55 29.73 24.83
N ALA A 535 -19.61 29.81 26.14
CA ALA A 535 -18.57 30.48 26.94
C ALA A 535 -17.24 29.73 26.88
N ASP A 536 -17.25 28.43 26.91
CA ASP A 536 -16.06 27.58 26.75
C ASP A 536 -15.51 27.62 25.32
N ALA A 537 -16.35 27.92 24.33
CA ALA A 537 -15.95 28.19 22.95
C ALA A 537 -15.33 29.58 22.72
N ASN A 538 -15.13 30.37 23.73
CA ASN A 538 -14.75 31.82 23.72
C ASN A 538 -15.80 32.69 23.02
N ILE A 539 -17.06 32.42 23.22
CA ILE A 539 -18.22 33.15 22.69
C ILE A 539 -18.98 33.80 23.86
N SER A 540 -19.99 34.60 23.56
CA SER A 540 -20.91 35.16 24.56
C SER A 540 -21.52 34.09 25.46
N LYS A 541 -21.84 34.43 26.72
CA LYS A 541 -22.20 33.50 27.79
C LYS A 541 -23.62 32.98 27.69
N TYR A 542 -23.80 31.91 26.94
CA TYR A 542 -25.03 31.11 26.86
C TYR A 542 -24.70 29.64 26.63
N ALA A 543 -25.66 28.76 26.82
CA ALA A 543 -25.59 27.35 26.47
C ALA A 543 -26.82 26.95 25.65
N LEU A 544 -26.66 25.95 24.80
CA LEU A 544 -27.70 25.39 23.92
C LEU A 544 -27.80 23.89 24.13
N ASP A 545 -29.05 23.40 24.26
CA ASP A 545 -29.37 21.98 24.24
C ASP A 545 -30.28 21.72 23.04
N GLU A 546 -29.83 21.00 22.05
CA GLU A 546 -30.60 20.73 20.82
C GLU A 546 -30.84 19.23 20.63
N LEU A 547 -32.10 18.87 20.39
CA LEU A 547 -32.48 17.55 19.88
C LEU A 547 -33.04 17.71 18.48
N SER A 548 -32.41 17.11 17.49
CA SER A 548 -32.87 17.18 16.11
C SER A 548 -32.96 15.81 15.41
N THR A 549 -33.82 15.68 14.45
CA THR A 549 -33.97 14.55 13.55
C THR A 549 -34.20 15.01 12.14
N GLY A 550 -33.62 14.31 11.16
CA GLY A 550 -33.73 14.77 9.79
C GLY A 550 -33.57 13.66 8.76
N LEU A 551 -34.01 13.98 7.55
CA LEU A 551 -33.89 13.20 6.33
C LEU A 551 -32.98 13.94 5.35
N ASN A 552 -32.06 13.26 4.75
CA ASN A 552 -31.13 13.82 3.77
C ASN A 552 -31.16 12.97 2.50
N PHE A 553 -31.16 13.63 1.35
CA PHE A 553 -31.04 13.01 0.03
C PHE A 553 -29.77 13.54 -0.63
N GLY A 554 -28.89 12.63 -1.06
CA GLY A 554 -27.69 12.96 -1.84
C GLY A 554 -27.88 12.51 -3.27
N ILE A 555 -27.77 13.43 -4.21
CA ILE A 555 -27.98 13.22 -5.65
C ILE A 555 -26.63 13.38 -6.33
N PRO A 556 -25.99 12.29 -6.80
CA PRO A 556 -24.75 12.37 -7.58
C PRO A 556 -25.11 12.91 -8.99
N ILE A 557 -24.53 14.02 -9.37
CA ILE A 557 -24.68 14.60 -10.72
C ILE A 557 -23.69 13.96 -11.68
N ASN A 558 -22.45 13.78 -11.23
CA ASN A 558 -21.38 13.10 -11.94
C ASN A 558 -20.33 12.57 -10.93
N GLU A 559 -19.18 12.14 -11.41
CA GLU A 559 -18.10 11.60 -10.54
C GLU A 559 -17.53 12.61 -9.53
N PHE A 560 -17.68 13.90 -9.80
CA PHE A 560 -17.12 14.98 -8.99
C PHE A 560 -18.16 15.83 -8.29
N ASP A 561 -19.38 15.92 -8.83
CA ASP A 561 -20.42 16.82 -8.38
C ASP A 561 -21.56 16.07 -7.69
N ALA A 562 -21.96 16.56 -6.54
CA ALA A 562 -23.12 16.07 -5.80
C ALA A 562 -23.98 17.22 -5.29
N VAL A 563 -25.29 17.02 -5.30
CA VAL A 563 -26.26 17.89 -4.65
C VAL A 563 -26.86 17.15 -3.46
N ASN A 564 -26.95 17.83 -2.31
CA ASN A 564 -27.63 17.29 -1.13
C ASN A 564 -28.81 18.19 -0.77
N ILE A 565 -29.92 17.56 -0.43
CA ILE A 565 -31.11 18.23 0.07
C ILE A 565 -31.48 17.57 1.40
N GLY A 566 -31.71 18.39 2.43
CA GLY A 566 -32.06 17.92 3.75
C GLY A 566 -33.29 18.62 4.29
N PHE A 567 -33.98 17.91 5.14
CA PHE A 567 -35.08 18.42 5.93
C PHE A 567 -34.90 17.91 7.37
N SER A 568 -34.93 18.80 8.34
CA SER A 568 -34.80 18.45 9.76
C SER A 568 -35.80 19.21 10.61
N VAL A 569 -36.22 18.55 11.67
CA VAL A 569 -37.03 19.13 12.74
C VAL A 569 -36.24 18.98 14.03
N GLY A 570 -36.27 20.03 14.86
CA GLY A 570 -35.53 20.06 16.10
C GLY A 570 -36.26 20.81 17.19
N HIS A 571 -35.76 20.63 18.39
CA HIS A 571 -36.14 21.39 19.56
C HIS A 571 -34.88 21.86 20.25
N MET A 572 -34.80 23.17 20.51
CA MET A 572 -33.61 23.79 21.09
C MET A 572 -34.00 24.57 22.35
N ASN A 573 -33.24 24.36 23.42
CA ASN A 573 -33.36 25.15 24.65
C ASN A 573 -32.16 26.08 24.76
N PHE A 574 -32.41 27.35 24.98
CA PHE A 574 -31.42 28.40 25.15
C PHE A 574 -31.32 28.77 26.62
N ASN A 575 -30.12 28.61 27.16
CA ASN A 575 -29.83 28.88 28.58
C ASN A 575 -28.82 30.03 28.68
N LYS A 576 -29.26 31.21 29.12
CA LYS A 576 -28.35 32.34 29.39
C LYS A 576 -27.46 32.05 30.61
N GLY A 577 -26.19 32.37 30.52
CA GLY A 577 -25.29 32.36 31.68
C GLY A 577 -25.65 33.43 32.72
N ALA A 578 -25.26 33.22 33.99
CA ALA A 578 -25.56 34.15 35.07
C ALA A 578 -25.05 35.60 34.81
N SER A 579 -23.92 35.72 34.09
CA SER A 579 -23.29 36.98 33.69
C SER A 579 -23.47 37.29 32.19
N ALA A 580 -24.59 36.90 31.60
CA ALA A 580 -24.88 37.14 30.20
C ALA A 580 -24.92 38.64 29.84
N SER A 581 -24.48 38.96 28.63
CA SER A 581 -24.46 40.32 28.10
C SER A 581 -25.87 40.93 27.89
N ARG A 582 -25.94 42.18 27.53
CA ARG A 582 -27.21 42.82 27.17
C ARG A 582 -27.83 42.18 25.89
N GLU A 583 -27.01 41.89 24.95
CA GLU A 583 -27.36 41.29 23.66
C GLU A 583 -27.97 39.89 23.85
N VAL A 584 -27.33 39.03 24.65
CA VAL A 584 -27.85 37.71 25.01
C VAL A 584 -29.18 37.79 25.78
N LYS A 585 -29.33 38.75 26.72
CA LYS A 585 -30.56 38.96 27.45
C LYS A 585 -31.66 39.55 26.57
N ALA A 586 -31.30 40.39 25.60
CA ALA A 586 -32.25 40.94 24.63
C ALA A 586 -32.81 39.82 23.71
N PHE A 587 -31.94 38.97 23.18
CA PHE A 587 -32.33 37.84 22.38
C PHE A 587 -33.33 36.93 23.09
N GLU A 588 -33.04 36.52 24.35
CA GLU A 588 -33.99 35.70 25.12
C GLU A 588 -35.31 36.42 25.39
N ARG A 589 -35.30 37.74 25.63
CA ARG A 589 -36.52 38.50 25.87
C ARG A 589 -37.42 38.61 24.63
N GLU A 590 -36.80 38.72 23.46
CA GLU A 590 -37.47 38.91 22.19
C GLU A 590 -37.97 37.60 21.60
N ASN A 591 -37.21 36.55 21.72
CA ASN A 591 -37.45 35.27 21.05
C ASN A 591 -37.85 34.14 22.02
N GLY A 592 -37.66 34.34 23.34
CA GLY A 592 -37.85 33.25 24.31
C GLY A 592 -36.58 32.42 24.56
N ASN A 593 -36.79 31.30 25.24
CA ASN A 593 -35.68 30.39 25.60
C ASN A 593 -35.87 28.94 25.12
N SER A 594 -36.86 28.68 24.32
CA SER A 594 -37.17 27.37 23.80
C SER A 594 -37.71 27.52 22.38
N PHE A 595 -37.10 26.85 21.39
CA PHE A 595 -37.38 27.01 19.98
C PHE A 595 -37.65 25.66 19.35
N ASN A 596 -38.72 25.59 18.54
CA ASN A 596 -38.89 24.49 17.60
C ASN A 596 -38.28 24.94 16.27
N THR A 597 -37.47 24.08 15.67
CA THR A 597 -36.76 24.36 14.43
C THR A 597 -37.21 23.44 13.30
N LEU A 598 -37.46 24.03 12.15
CA LEU A 598 -37.84 23.33 10.92
C LEU A 598 -36.94 23.85 9.82
N LEU A 599 -35.88 23.08 9.54
CA LEU A 599 -34.81 23.49 8.65
C LEU A 599 -34.89 22.77 7.31
N LEU A 600 -34.78 23.52 6.23
CA LEU A 600 -34.53 23.03 4.87
C LEU A 600 -33.09 23.35 4.51
N THR A 601 -32.32 22.33 4.15
CA THR A 601 -30.92 22.48 3.72
C THR A 601 -30.76 22.09 2.27
N GLY A 602 -29.97 22.86 1.54
CA GLY A 602 -29.57 22.55 0.17
C GLY A 602 -28.06 22.78 0.02
N SER A 603 -27.37 21.88 -0.66
CA SER A 603 -25.95 22.11 -0.94
C SER A 603 -25.53 21.47 -2.25
N TRP A 604 -24.57 22.09 -2.91
CA TRP A 604 -23.83 21.55 -4.03
C TRP A 604 -22.37 21.46 -3.65
N SER A 605 -21.74 20.34 -4.00
CA SER A 605 -20.31 20.14 -3.78
C SER A 605 -19.65 19.56 -5.03
N ARG A 606 -18.44 20.03 -5.32
CA ARG A 606 -17.55 19.50 -6.35
C ARG A 606 -16.21 19.14 -5.74
N ASP A 607 -15.81 17.87 -5.83
CA ASP A 607 -14.53 17.37 -5.31
C ASP A 607 -13.74 16.68 -6.43
N SER A 608 -12.75 17.39 -6.97
CA SER A 608 -11.82 16.88 -7.99
C SER A 608 -10.41 16.62 -7.44
N ARG A 609 -10.25 16.63 -6.13
CA ARG A 609 -8.96 16.37 -5.47
C ARG A 609 -8.50 14.94 -5.75
N ASN A 610 -7.22 14.79 -6.03
CA ASN A 610 -6.63 13.47 -6.32
C ASN A 610 -6.52 12.55 -5.09
N ARG A 611 -6.62 13.10 -3.88
CA ARG A 611 -6.62 12.36 -2.59
C ARG A 611 -7.45 13.13 -1.55
N LYS A 612 -8.08 12.40 -0.65
CA LYS A 612 -8.80 13.02 0.48
C LYS A 612 -7.84 13.56 1.55
N ILE A 613 -6.79 12.79 1.86
CA ILE A 613 -5.76 13.14 2.82
C ILE A 613 -4.55 13.66 2.05
N PHE A 614 -4.06 14.83 2.41
CA PHE A 614 -2.93 15.50 1.78
C PHE A 614 -3.02 15.60 0.24
N PRO A 615 -4.07 16.20 -0.31
CA PRO A 615 -4.17 16.44 -1.74
C PRO A 615 -3.04 17.34 -2.23
N ASN A 616 -2.61 17.10 -3.47
CA ASN A 616 -1.60 17.93 -4.13
C ASN A 616 -2.06 18.48 -5.50
N LYS A 617 -3.25 18.07 -5.96
CA LYS A 617 -3.85 18.52 -7.22
C LYS A 617 -5.36 18.47 -7.13
N GLY A 618 -6.04 19.36 -7.86
CA GLY A 618 -7.49 19.41 -7.95
C GLY A 618 -8.11 20.43 -7.01
N SER A 619 -9.43 20.44 -6.93
CA SER A 619 -10.18 21.43 -6.16
C SER A 619 -11.32 20.78 -5.37
N PHE A 620 -11.72 21.46 -4.31
CA PHE A 620 -12.97 21.23 -3.61
C PHE A 620 -13.76 22.54 -3.56
N THR A 621 -15.00 22.50 -4.01
CA THR A 621 -15.94 23.63 -3.96
C THR A 621 -17.22 23.18 -3.26
N TYR A 622 -17.73 24.00 -2.39
CA TYR A 622 -18.98 23.78 -1.68
C TYR A 622 -19.80 25.07 -1.66
N ALA A 623 -21.08 24.96 -1.97
CA ALA A 623 -22.06 26.02 -1.79
C ALA A 623 -23.27 25.42 -1.09
N GLY A 624 -23.68 26.03 0.03
CA GLY A 624 -24.76 25.55 0.87
C GLY A 624 -25.71 26.64 1.27
N THR A 625 -26.96 26.26 1.45
CA THR A 625 -28.00 27.11 2.03
C THR A 625 -28.74 26.35 3.12
N GLU A 626 -29.14 27.08 4.15
CA GLU A 626 -29.99 26.62 5.22
C GLU A 626 -31.10 27.64 5.40
N ILE A 627 -32.34 27.21 5.51
CA ILE A 627 -33.53 28.05 5.63
C ILE A 627 -34.38 27.48 6.77
N ALA A 628 -34.55 28.25 7.82
CA ALA A 628 -35.55 28.01 8.85
C ALA A 628 -36.92 28.50 8.31
N VAL A 629 -37.81 27.54 8.03
CA VAL A 629 -39.02 27.83 7.26
C VAL A 629 -40.12 28.52 8.11
N PRO A 630 -41.06 29.24 7.51
CA PRO A 630 -42.17 29.86 8.24
C PRO A 630 -43.04 28.86 9.00
N GLY A 631 -43.33 29.16 10.24
CA GLY A 631 -43.96 28.28 11.21
C GLY A 631 -43.04 27.84 12.32
N ASP A 632 -41.75 28.16 12.17
CA ASP A 632 -40.69 28.06 13.15
C ASP A 632 -40.73 29.24 14.16
N ASP A 633 -40.15 29.04 15.33
CA ASP A 633 -40.03 30.11 16.33
C ASP A 633 -38.99 31.16 15.91
N LEU A 634 -37.94 30.73 15.14
CA LEU A 634 -36.91 31.59 14.53
C LEU A 634 -36.91 31.40 13.00
N THR A 635 -37.04 32.49 12.24
CA THR A 635 -37.00 32.45 10.80
C THR A 635 -35.76 33.17 10.27
N TYR A 636 -34.89 32.41 9.62
CA TYR A 636 -33.63 32.92 9.07
C TYR A 636 -33.19 32.11 7.84
N TYR A 637 -32.26 32.66 7.09
CA TYR A 637 -31.53 31.92 6.07
C TYR A 637 -30.02 32.12 6.25
N LYS A 638 -29.27 31.12 5.81
CA LYS A 638 -27.80 31.07 5.90
C LYS A 638 -27.24 30.55 4.59
N LEU A 639 -26.26 31.25 4.04
CA LEU A 639 -25.55 30.91 2.83
C LEU A 639 -24.08 30.68 3.17
N THR A 640 -23.51 29.60 2.67
CA THR A 640 -22.10 29.26 2.89
C THR A 640 -21.45 28.91 1.58
N GLY A 641 -20.27 29.46 1.31
CA GLY A 641 -19.45 29.12 0.16
C GLY A 641 -18.03 28.79 0.61
N ARG A 642 -17.46 27.71 0.11
CA ARG A 642 -16.06 27.34 0.34
C ARG A 642 -15.43 26.92 -0.97
N HIS A 643 -14.19 27.37 -1.17
CA HIS A 643 -13.39 26.92 -2.30
C HIS A 643 -11.97 26.64 -1.85
N GLN A 644 -11.42 25.51 -2.28
CA GLN A 644 -10.02 25.11 -2.02
C GLN A 644 -9.43 24.57 -3.32
N GLN A 645 -8.27 25.09 -3.73
CA GLN A 645 -7.60 24.73 -4.96
C GLN A 645 -6.15 24.36 -4.68
N PHE A 646 -5.69 23.23 -5.23
CA PHE A 646 -4.30 22.77 -5.14
C PHE A 646 -3.64 22.84 -6.51
N PHE A 647 -2.46 23.47 -6.56
CA PHE A 647 -1.64 23.62 -7.75
C PHE A 647 -0.30 22.94 -7.51
N PRO A 648 0.00 21.82 -8.19
CA PRO A 648 1.35 21.24 -8.12
C PRO A 648 2.35 22.21 -8.78
N LEU A 649 3.44 22.48 -8.07
CA LEU A 649 4.56 23.29 -8.52
C LEU A 649 5.76 22.38 -8.82
N PHE A 650 6.92 22.99 -9.07
CA PHE A 650 8.18 22.24 -9.29
C PHE A 650 8.67 21.54 -8.00
N ASN A 651 9.47 20.50 -8.14
CA ASN A 651 10.14 19.78 -7.04
C ASN A 651 9.20 19.35 -5.88
N ASN A 652 7.98 18.87 -6.21
CA ASN A 652 6.97 18.44 -5.23
C ASN A 652 6.43 19.53 -4.29
N TYR A 653 6.70 20.81 -4.54
CA TYR A 653 6.01 21.91 -3.89
C TYR A 653 4.56 21.98 -4.40
N VAL A 654 3.64 22.36 -3.50
CA VAL A 654 2.23 22.54 -3.86
C VAL A 654 1.75 23.89 -3.32
N SER A 655 1.13 24.70 -4.17
CA SER A 655 0.40 25.87 -3.68
C SER A 655 -1.04 25.48 -3.40
N MET A 656 -1.59 25.96 -2.28
CA MET A 656 -3.01 25.80 -1.93
C MET A 656 -3.61 27.19 -1.68
N ILE A 657 -4.79 27.41 -2.23
CA ILE A 657 -5.61 28.59 -1.96
C ILE A 657 -6.94 28.09 -1.39
N HIS A 658 -7.36 28.67 -0.30
CA HIS A 658 -8.62 28.42 0.36
C HIS A 658 -9.37 29.74 0.58
N GLY A 659 -10.69 29.70 0.41
CA GLY A 659 -11.58 30.81 0.72
C GLY A 659 -12.90 30.31 1.27
N GLU A 660 -13.44 31.03 2.27
CA GLU A 660 -14.75 30.77 2.85
C GLU A 660 -15.52 32.10 2.99
N ILE A 661 -16.79 32.05 2.59
CA ILE A 661 -17.76 33.12 2.78
C ILE A 661 -19.01 32.56 3.44
N GLY A 662 -19.51 33.27 4.43
CA GLY A 662 -20.78 32.97 5.11
C GLY A 662 -21.62 34.23 5.19
N PHE A 663 -22.90 34.13 4.87
CA PHE A 663 -23.88 35.20 5.02
C PHE A 663 -25.18 34.65 5.56
N GLY A 664 -25.77 35.33 6.51
CA GLY A 664 -27.08 35.00 7.04
C GLY A 664 -27.88 36.24 7.41
N ASP A 665 -29.19 36.11 7.37
CA ASP A 665 -30.10 37.20 7.81
C ASP A 665 -31.44 36.64 8.32
N GLY A 666 -32.09 37.36 9.19
CA GLY A 666 -33.44 37.05 9.63
C GLY A 666 -34.48 37.42 8.57
N TYR A 667 -35.65 36.81 8.65
CA TYR A 667 -36.81 37.23 7.84
C TYR A 667 -38.11 36.93 8.55
N GLY A 668 -39.21 37.48 8.07
CA GLY A 668 -40.55 37.25 8.60
C GLY A 668 -40.74 37.76 10.02
N SER A 669 -40.85 36.87 11.02
CA SER A 669 -41.01 37.23 12.43
C SER A 669 -39.71 37.60 13.10
N THR A 670 -38.57 37.15 12.57
CA THR A 670 -37.22 37.37 13.11
C THR A 670 -36.58 38.54 12.34
N GLN A 671 -36.36 39.68 12.97
CA GLN A 671 -35.87 40.89 12.32
C GLN A 671 -34.39 40.84 12.05
N ASP A 672 -33.59 40.38 13.04
CA ASP A 672 -32.13 40.26 12.95
C ASP A 672 -31.72 38.81 12.86
N PHE A 673 -30.54 38.56 12.30
CA PHE A 673 -29.98 37.21 12.25
C PHE A 673 -29.81 36.67 13.68
N PRO A 674 -30.35 35.50 14.04
CA PRO A 674 -30.27 34.95 15.39
C PRO A 674 -28.82 34.83 15.90
N LEU A 675 -28.51 35.38 17.05
CA LEU A 675 -27.14 35.39 17.57
C LEU A 675 -26.55 33.97 17.78
N ILE A 676 -27.39 32.98 17.99
CA ILE A 676 -27.01 31.58 18.12
C ILE A 676 -26.51 30.95 16.79
N GLU A 677 -26.84 31.57 15.67
CA GLU A 677 -26.45 31.17 14.31
C GLU A 677 -25.29 31.99 13.74
N ASN A 678 -24.77 32.96 14.50
CA ASN A 678 -23.69 33.82 14.07
C ASN A 678 -22.46 33.04 13.60
N PHE A 679 -21.78 33.60 12.62
CA PHE A 679 -20.47 33.12 12.17
C PHE A 679 -19.38 33.63 13.09
N PHE A 680 -18.31 32.84 13.21
CA PHE A 680 -17.11 33.14 14.00
C PHE A 680 -15.85 32.93 13.18
N ALA A 681 -14.78 33.65 13.52
CA ALA A 681 -13.48 33.54 12.90
C ALA A 681 -12.34 33.61 13.95
N GLY A 682 -11.15 33.13 13.54
CA GLY A 682 -9.96 32.98 14.37
C GLY A 682 -9.74 31.51 14.80
N GLY A 683 -8.50 31.16 15.12
CA GLY A 683 -8.10 29.82 15.51
C GLY A 683 -7.36 29.05 14.41
N ILE A 684 -6.90 27.86 14.76
CA ILE A 684 -6.00 27.02 13.93
C ILE A 684 -6.63 26.57 12.60
N ARG A 685 -7.99 26.58 12.50
CA ARG A 685 -8.75 26.19 11.29
C ARG A 685 -9.33 27.37 10.51
N SER A 686 -9.08 28.58 10.95
CA SER A 686 -9.60 29.82 10.41
C SER A 686 -8.43 30.77 10.18
N VAL A 687 -8.38 31.92 10.86
CA VAL A 687 -7.26 32.87 10.82
C VAL A 687 -6.29 32.51 11.94
N ARG A 688 -5.20 31.82 11.60
CA ARG A 688 -4.17 31.39 12.58
C ARG A 688 -3.47 32.59 13.21
N GLY A 689 -2.97 32.45 14.46
CA GLY A 689 -2.36 33.54 15.21
C GLY A 689 -3.34 34.34 16.06
N PHE A 690 -4.65 34.14 15.88
CA PHE A 690 -5.70 34.69 16.73
C PHE A 690 -6.39 33.55 17.49
N LYS A 691 -6.84 33.86 18.72
CA LYS A 691 -7.56 32.90 19.55
C LYS A 691 -8.86 32.46 18.83
N ALA A 692 -9.26 31.20 19.01
CA ALA A 692 -10.43 30.65 18.34
C ALA A 692 -11.69 31.46 18.63
N ASN A 693 -12.49 31.75 17.60
CA ASN A 693 -13.77 32.45 17.64
C ASN A 693 -13.73 33.90 18.15
N THR A 694 -12.57 34.55 18.20
CA THR A 694 -12.43 35.87 18.85
C THR A 694 -12.39 37.05 17.89
N LEU A 695 -12.43 36.85 16.60
CA LEU A 695 -12.45 37.91 15.59
C LEU A 695 -13.88 38.38 15.30
N GLY A 696 -14.04 39.68 15.09
CA GLY A 696 -15.30 40.32 14.73
C GLY A 696 -15.97 41.08 15.89
N PRO A 697 -17.30 41.28 15.79
CA PRO A 697 -18.11 42.02 16.76
C PRO A 697 -18.06 41.42 18.17
N ARG A 698 -18.17 42.29 19.17
CA ARG A 698 -18.18 41.92 20.58
C ARG A 698 -19.47 42.36 21.23
N ASP A 699 -19.88 41.66 22.28
CA ASP A 699 -21.01 42.01 23.10
C ASP A 699 -20.66 43.06 24.17
N SER A 700 -21.64 43.48 24.96
CA SER A 700 -21.48 44.50 26.01
C SER A 700 -20.58 44.07 27.17
N ASN A 701 -20.17 42.82 27.24
CA ASN A 701 -19.21 42.30 28.23
C ASN A 701 -17.81 42.14 27.62
N ASP A 702 -17.57 42.58 26.37
CA ASP A 702 -16.36 42.37 25.59
C ASP A 702 -16.09 40.88 25.24
N ASP A 703 -17.13 40.03 25.28
CA ASP A 703 -17.05 38.66 24.80
C ASP A 703 -17.37 38.62 23.27
N PRO A 704 -16.77 37.72 22.47
CA PRO A 704 -17.07 37.64 21.05
C PRO A 704 -18.53 37.29 20.77
N LEU A 705 -19.19 38.10 19.97
CA LEU A 705 -20.60 37.92 19.60
C LEU A 705 -20.76 37.22 18.25
N GLY A 706 -19.71 37.25 17.41
CA GLY A 706 -19.79 36.82 16.05
C GLY A 706 -20.54 37.80 15.17
N GLY A 707 -21.00 37.35 14.00
CA GLY A 707 -21.78 38.20 13.09
C GLY A 707 -22.41 37.43 11.96
N ASN A 708 -23.17 38.10 11.14
CA ASN A 708 -23.95 37.49 10.05
C ASN A 708 -23.23 37.43 8.71
N LEU A 709 -22.02 38.02 8.59
CA LEU A 709 -21.18 37.94 7.40
C LEU A 709 -19.75 37.52 7.79
N LYS A 710 -19.27 36.43 7.22
CA LYS A 710 -17.93 35.89 7.41
C LYS A 710 -17.15 35.94 6.09
N LEU A 711 -15.91 36.41 6.14
CA LEU A 711 -14.96 36.37 5.05
C LEU A 711 -13.64 35.81 5.54
N GLU A 712 -13.18 34.72 4.94
CA GLU A 712 -11.90 34.09 5.23
C GLU A 712 -11.18 33.68 3.94
N GLY A 713 -9.85 33.76 3.98
CA GLY A 713 -8.99 33.30 2.92
C GLY A 713 -7.63 32.85 3.45
N SER A 714 -7.07 31.84 2.85
CA SER A 714 -5.73 31.34 3.15
C SER A 714 -4.98 31.01 1.87
N ALA A 715 -3.72 31.37 1.83
CA ALA A 715 -2.78 30.92 0.82
C ALA A 715 -1.64 30.15 1.49
N GLU A 716 -1.40 28.91 1.05
CA GLU A 716 -0.36 28.07 1.62
C GLU A 716 0.62 27.60 0.55
N LEU A 717 1.89 27.62 0.90
CA LEU A 717 2.93 26.91 0.16
C LEU A 717 3.29 25.65 0.96
N ILE A 718 2.91 24.50 0.41
CA ILE A 718 3.20 23.19 0.98
C ILE A 718 4.58 22.78 0.51
N ILE A 719 5.45 22.49 1.47
CA ILE A 719 6.87 22.24 1.28
C ILE A 719 7.11 20.74 1.42
N PRO A 720 7.81 20.09 0.49
CA PRO A 720 8.22 18.70 0.65
C PRO A 720 9.09 18.60 1.91
N MET A 721 8.89 17.52 2.70
CA MET A 721 9.66 17.34 3.93
C MET A 721 11.16 17.31 3.61
N PRO A 722 11.94 18.26 4.13
CA PRO A 722 13.38 18.20 4.02
C PRO A 722 13.87 16.93 4.73
N PHE A 723 14.73 16.15 4.09
CA PHE A 723 15.34 14.93 4.63
C PHE A 723 14.46 13.65 4.69
N ALA A 724 13.19 13.71 4.28
CA ALA A 724 12.27 12.57 4.33
C ALA A 724 11.20 12.65 3.24
N SER A 725 11.62 12.62 1.97
CA SER A 725 10.72 12.65 0.81
C SER A 725 9.66 11.55 0.80
N ASP A 726 9.93 10.43 1.50
CA ASP A 726 9.02 9.27 1.61
C ASP A 726 8.04 9.36 2.79
N MET A 727 8.14 10.36 3.65
CA MET A 727 7.17 10.56 4.76
C MET A 727 5.83 11.10 4.24
N LYS A 728 5.01 10.21 3.69
CA LYS A 728 3.64 10.50 3.23
C LYS A 728 2.68 10.88 4.36
N SER A 729 3.06 10.69 5.61
CA SER A 729 2.25 10.98 6.81
C SER A 729 2.39 12.39 7.36
N THR A 730 3.31 13.20 6.84
CA THR A 730 3.59 14.54 7.37
C THR A 730 3.52 15.60 6.28
N ARG A 731 2.95 16.77 6.61
CA ARG A 731 2.84 17.93 5.72
C ARG A 731 3.38 19.15 6.45
N LEU A 732 4.29 19.87 5.82
CA LEU A 732 4.79 21.18 6.26
C LEU A 732 4.25 22.24 5.31
N SER A 733 3.80 23.40 5.82
CA SER A 733 3.38 24.53 5.00
C SER A 733 3.79 25.87 5.60
N ALA A 734 4.07 26.81 4.71
CA ALA A 734 4.10 28.23 5.03
C ALA A 734 2.78 28.84 4.57
N PHE A 735 2.18 29.71 5.35
CA PHE A 735 0.86 30.23 5.08
C PHE A 735 0.72 31.74 5.26
N PHE A 736 -0.28 32.30 4.60
CA PHE A 736 -0.81 33.64 4.81
C PHE A 736 -2.32 33.55 4.93
N ASP A 737 -2.88 33.95 6.06
CA ASP A 737 -4.31 33.96 6.34
C ASP A 737 -4.83 35.38 6.40
N ALA A 738 -6.07 35.54 5.93
CA ALA A 738 -6.81 36.80 6.03
C ALA A 738 -8.27 36.49 6.39
N GLY A 739 -8.87 37.26 7.28
CA GLY A 739 -10.31 37.08 7.57
C GLY A 739 -10.84 38.01 8.66
N ASN A 740 -12.14 38.09 8.68
CA ASN A 740 -12.92 38.75 9.68
C ASN A 740 -14.41 38.35 9.65
N VAL A 741 -15.14 38.71 10.66
CA VAL A 741 -16.60 38.59 10.73
C VAL A 741 -17.20 40.00 10.94
N TYR A 742 -18.34 40.26 10.33
CA TYR A 742 -19.06 41.52 10.35
C TYR A 742 -20.51 41.28 10.79
N SER A 743 -21.12 42.26 11.42
CA SER A 743 -22.57 42.30 11.69
C SER A 743 -23.29 43.11 10.63
N SER A 744 -24.60 42.85 10.46
CA SER A 744 -25.45 43.63 9.56
C SER A 744 -25.55 45.14 9.85
N GLN A 745 -25.20 45.49 11.07
CA GLN A 745 -25.18 46.90 11.54
C GLN A 745 -23.84 47.60 11.24
N GLN A 746 -22.85 46.89 10.71
CA GLN A 746 -21.54 47.42 10.35
C GLN A 746 -21.41 47.44 8.83
N ASP A 747 -20.92 48.54 8.29
CA ASP A 747 -20.51 48.59 6.91
C ASP A 747 -19.34 47.62 6.68
N LEU A 748 -19.38 46.88 5.58
CA LEU A 748 -18.30 46.03 5.18
C LEU A 748 -17.05 46.86 4.89
N ASP A 749 -16.08 46.81 5.79
CA ASP A 749 -14.79 47.47 5.62
C ASP A 749 -13.65 46.45 5.48
N PHE A 750 -13.14 46.27 4.28
CA PHE A 750 -11.96 45.45 4.02
C PHE A 750 -10.72 45.97 4.76
N GLY A 751 -10.75 47.26 5.18
CA GLY A 751 -9.74 47.86 6.01
C GLY A 751 -9.65 47.24 7.40
N THR A 752 -10.62 46.46 7.87
CA THR A 752 -10.63 45.76 9.16
C THR A 752 -10.31 44.27 9.09
N LEU A 753 -9.94 43.75 7.93
CA LEU A 753 -9.47 42.37 7.79
C LEU A 753 -8.18 42.16 8.61
N ARG A 754 -8.14 41.06 9.36
CA ARG A 754 -6.94 40.62 10.09
C ARG A 754 -6.08 39.76 9.18
N TYR A 755 -4.78 39.89 9.30
CA TYR A 755 -3.79 39.13 8.55
C TYR A 755 -2.81 38.45 9.47
N SER A 756 -2.43 37.24 9.12
CA SER A 756 -1.35 36.52 9.79
C SER A 756 -0.52 35.71 8.79
N THR A 757 0.70 35.41 9.16
CA THR A 757 1.57 34.52 8.38
C THR A 757 2.34 33.63 9.34
N GLY A 758 2.75 32.46 8.86
CA GLY A 758 3.45 31.52 9.71
C GLY A 758 3.78 30.20 9.05
N LEU A 759 4.14 29.25 9.89
CA LEU A 759 4.42 27.86 9.52
C LEU A 759 3.45 26.92 10.21
N ALA A 760 3.01 25.91 9.50
CA ALA A 760 2.17 24.86 10.05
C ALA A 760 2.70 23.48 9.65
N THR A 761 2.60 22.53 10.56
CA THR A 761 2.89 21.14 10.27
C THR A 761 1.74 20.27 10.73
N THR A 762 1.38 19.29 9.90
CA THR A 762 0.39 18.27 10.22
C THR A 762 1.02 16.90 10.05
N TRP A 763 1.00 16.11 11.11
CA TRP A 763 1.50 14.76 11.14
C TRP A 763 0.38 13.78 11.46
N MET A 764 0.16 12.81 10.54
CA MET A 764 -0.76 11.69 10.74
C MET A 764 -0.06 10.63 11.60
N SER A 765 -0.21 10.74 12.91
CA SER A 765 0.34 9.80 13.86
C SER A 765 -0.59 8.59 14.05
N PRO A 766 -0.11 7.46 14.61
CA PRO A 766 -0.97 6.33 14.98
C PRO A 766 -2.11 6.69 15.95
N PHE A 767 -1.97 7.79 16.68
CA PHE A 767 -2.95 8.29 17.66
C PHE A 767 -3.89 9.35 17.07
N GLY A 768 -3.80 9.64 15.78
CA GLY A 768 -4.56 10.67 15.07
C GLY A 768 -3.68 11.78 14.52
N ALA A 769 -4.32 12.78 13.95
CA ALA A 769 -3.61 13.92 13.38
C ALA A 769 -3.12 14.89 14.47
N LEU A 770 -1.86 15.23 14.38
CA LEU A 770 -1.19 16.27 15.16
C LEU A 770 -0.98 17.47 14.24
N THR A 771 -1.58 18.60 14.58
CA THR A 771 -1.36 19.85 13.85
C THR A 771 -0.76 20.87 14.79
N PHE A 772 0.35 21.45 14.36
CA PHE A 772 1.02 22.55 15.03
C PHE A 772 1.08 23.74 14.08
N SER A 773 0.86 24.93 14.61
CA SER A 773 0.97 26.19 13.87
C SER A 773 1.67 27.24 14.72
N TYR A 774 2.62 27.91 14.11
CA TYR A 774 3.18 29.13 14.66
C TYR A 774 2.90 30.28 13.70
N ALA A 775 2.12 31.25 14.15
CA ALA A 775 1.60 32.33 13.33
C ALA A 775 1.91 33.71 13.96
N ILE A 776 2.33 34.61 13.13
CA ILE A 776 2.59 36.01 13.52
C ILE A 776 1.44 36.87 12.96
N PRO A 777 0.61 37.50 13.83
CA PRO A 777 -0.38 38.47 13.39
C PRO A 777 0.29 39.69 12.78
N LEU A 778 0.07 39.93 11.50
CA LEU A 778 0.61 41.09 10.76
C LEU A 778 -0.26 42.33 10.96
N ARG A 779 -1.57 42.11 11.09
CA ARG A 779 -2.56 43.14 11.32
C ARG A 779 -3.56 42.67 12.38
N LYS A 780 -3.68 43.42 13.45
CA LYS A 780 -4.62 43.20 14.54
C LYS A 780 -5.19 44.52 15.03
N GLU A 781 -6.33 44.48 15.65
CA GLU A 781 -6.91 45.61 16.36
C GLU A 781 -6.63 45.53 17.87
N ALA A 782 -6.93 46.62 18.61
CA ALA A 782 -6.53 46.77 20.04
C ALA A 782 -7.13 45.68 20.91
N ASN A 783 -8.33 45.19 20.59
CA ASN A 783 -9.06 44.20 21.39
C ASN A 783 -8.91 42.76 20.90
N ASP A 784 -8.09 42.52 19.86
CA ASP A 784 -7.91 41.18 19.32
C ASP A 784 -7.11 40.31 20.29
N LYS A 785 -7.60 39.13 20.60
CA LYS A 785 -6.92 38.12 21.40
C LYS A 785 -5.99 37.28 20.52
N THR A 786 -4.70 37.51 20.58
CA THR A 786 -3.69 36.75 19.77
C THR A 786 -3.27 35.48 20.47
N GLN A 787 -2.95 34.47 19.68
CA GLN A 787 -2.41 33.18 20.10
C GLN A 787 -1.46 32.65 19.01
N GLU A 788 -0.18 33.00 19.14
CA GLU A 788 0.82 32.72 18.08
C GLU A 788 1.08 31.26 17.91
N PHE A 789 1.19 30.48 18.98
CA PHE A 789 1.35 29.04 18.94
C PHE A 789 0.02 28.35 19.19
N GLN A 790 -0.37 27.52 18.21
CA GLN A 790 -1.63 26.76 18.24
C GLN A 790 -1.35 25.32 17.92
N PHE A 791 -2.03 24.40 18.62
CA PHE A 791 -1.93 22.99 18.31
C PHE A 791 -3.23 22.24 18.58
N THR A 792 -3.40 21.12 17.85
CA THR A 792 -4.46 20.13 18.08
C THR A 792 -3.87 18.74 18.02
N LEU A 793 -4.39 17.86 18.86
CA LEU A 793 -4.10 16.44 18.89
C LEU A 793 -5.41 15.67 18.80
N GLY A 794 -5.59 14.79 17.82
CA GLY A 794 -6.77 13.92 17.75
C GLY A 794 -7.48 13.91 16.38
N THR A 795 -8.57 13.19 16.31
CA THR A 795 -9.24 12.68 15.10
C THR A 795 -10.28 13.62 14.48
N ASN A 796 -10.13 14.92 14.53
CA ASN A 796 -11.09 15.82 13.84
C ASN A 796 -10.47 16.37 12.56
N PHE A 797 -10.69 15.69 11.43
CA PHE A 797 -10.51 16.17 10.07
C PHE A 797 -11.83 16.43 9.41
#